data_3807dfe888a46542c0f6401fea9b023e
#
_entry.id   3807dfe888a46542c0f6401fea9b023e
#
_cell.length_a   1.000
_cell.length_b   1.000
_cell.length_c   1.000
_cell.angle_alpha   90.00
_cell.angle_beta   90.00
_cell.angle_gamma   90.00
#
_symmetry.space_group_name_H-M   'P 1'
#
loop_
_entity.id
_entity.type
_entity.pdbx_description
1 polymer ?
#
loop_
_entity_poly.entity_id
_entity_poly.type
_entity_poly.pdbx_seq_one_letter_code
_entity_poly.pdbx_strand_id
1 'polypeptide(L)'
;FAGNNLARGTFTLTNATDTFTVGTALTDQAANPATGWNGSSLIKAGVGTLTLTADNTYTGGTTIAGGVLSVSRDANLGAAPGGLTFTGGTLATTASFDTARLIALTQAGNFDVANGTELGLTGVVSGGGNLVKQGGGTLRLDNGANAYGNTLVAAGTLIGHAGSISGNIGNAGTVIFNQATDASFAGDVGALNGTRGTMVKRGAGTLTLTGMSSLDWTISAGSLVSSAGRFGGNAAIASGASFTFNQTANAAYAGVLSGNGGFNKTGTGLLNLTGDSSAFSGTTLVQVGTLAVNGLLGGMLDVLAGGRLQGIGTVGSTTVNGTVAPGNSIGTLTIAGSITFNPGSIYEVEINAQGQSDKIVASGTATINGGTVQVLAGAGNYAPQTRYNILTATGGLTANSTFSGVTTNLAFLTPSLSYDASNVWLTMTRNNIDFKAIGVTPNQIAAGGGVESLGFGNSIYNAVSNLSAPQARSAFGQLSGEINASAKTTMIDDSRFVRGAVNDRIRAAFDRVGAANGAVTTYIDGKPVTVAATTDHLAVWGQGFGSWGNTNGDGNATRLNRSIDGFFIGADAPAFDNWRFGAVAGYSATHFDVKDYRSSGWSDNYHVGLYGGTTWGALAFRTGTAFTVHDITATRSVILPGLSDTLTGHYNAGTAQVFGELGYGINAGAARFEPFANLAYVSLHTDAFTEKGGAAALTSAATATDTTFSTLGLRTSTTFDIGGTVLTARSVVGWRHAFGDATPFSTMRFASGGDFTIGGVPIARNASVVEAGIDYALSPKATLSVTYGGQFGSGVSDQSGRSNFNVKF
;
A
#
# COMPACT_ATOMS: atom_id res chain seq x y z
N PHE A 1 71.64 -11.57 -26.37
CA PHE A 1 72.42 -10.55 -25.70
C PHE A 1 73.90 -10.50 -26.18
N ALA A 2 74.32 -11.04 -27.33
CA ALA A 2 75.60 -10.84 -27.90
C ALA A 2 75.72 -9.46 -28.53
N GLY A 3 76.72 -8.70 -28.10
CA GLY A 3 76.93 -7.32 -28.46
C GLY A 3 77.28 -7.11 -29.94
N ASN A 4 76.35 -6.88 -30.75
CA ASN A 4 76.53 -6.29 -32.05
C ASN A 4 75.37 -5.29 -32.27
N ASN A 5 75.36 -4.49 -33.37
CA ASN A 5 74.40 -3.50 -33.70
C ASN A 5 72.97 -4.03 -33.84
N LEU A 6 72.69 -5.34 -33.69
CA LEU A 6 71.42 -6.03 -33.85
C LEU A 6 70.87 -6.50 -32.46
N ALA A 7 71.57 -6.31 -31.36
CA ALA A 7 71.14 -6.71 -30.06
C ALA A 7 69.85 -5.94 -29.64
N ARG A 8 68.78 -6.64 -29.35
CA ARG A 8 67.42 -6.10 -29.08
C ARG A 8 66.88 -6.54 -27.73
N GLY A 9 67.55 -7.45 -27.02
CA GLY A 9 67.03 -8.06 -25.79
C GLY A 9 65.75 -8.89 -26.01
N THR A 10 65.44 -9.17 -27.27
CA THR A 10 64.16 -9.82 -27.62
C THR A 10 64.45 -11.21 -28.21
N PHE A 11 63.76 -12.22 -27.72
CA PHE A 11 63.66 -13.55 -28.27
C PHE A 11 62.33 -13.70 -29.01
N THR A 12 62.35 -13.70 -30.34
CA THR A 12 61.16 -13.89 -31.18
C THR A 12 61.18 -15.29 -31.75
N LEU A 13 60.18 -16.10 -31.38
CA LEU A 13 60.02 -17.49 -31.88
C LEU A 13 58.69 -17.48 -32.67
N THR A 14 58.81 -17.59 -33.98
CA THR A 14 57.70 -17.25 -34.89
C THR A 14 56.68 -18.37 -35.12
N ASN A 15 57.10 -19.62 -34.90
CA ASN A 15 56.21 -20.78 -35.03
C ASN A 15 55.88 -21.33 -33.64
N ALA A 16 54.67 -21.88 -33.47
CA ALA A 16 54.19 -22.45 -32.19
C ALA A 16 55.04 -23.66 -31.77
N THR A 17 55.69 -24.36 -32.70
CA THR A 17 56.59 -25.51 -32.44
C THR A 17 58.03 -25.10 -32.14
N ASP A 18 58.40 -23.84 -32.34
CA ASP A 18 59.73 -23.37 -32.08
C ASP A 18 59.98 -23.39 -30.57
N THR A 19 61.10 -24.05 -30.19
CA THR A 19 61.57 -24.05 -28.78
C THR A 19 63.03 -23.60 -28.78
N PHE A 20 63.34 -22.76 -27.79
CA PHE A 20 64.73 -22.34 -27.60
C PHE A 20 65.04 -22.31 -26.10
N THR A 21 66.15 -22.94 -25.74
CA THR A 21 66.61 -22.99 -24.32
C THR A 21 67.87 -22.15 -24.12
N VAL A 22 67.87 -21.27 -23.16
CA VAL A 22 68.98 -20.47 -22.73
C VAL A 22 69.47 -21.02 -21.42
N GLY A 23 70.61 -21.73 -21.49
CA GLY A 23 71.29 -22.36 -20.35
C GLY A 23 72.41 -21.51 -19.77
N THR A 24 72.78 -20.38 -20.38
CA THR A 24 73.78 -19.42 -19.91
C THR A 24 73.08 -18.23 -19.21
N ALA A 25 73.73 -17.75 -18.14
CA ALA A 25 73.22 -16.61 -17.40
C ALA A 25 73.13 -15.33 -18.30
N LEU A 26 71.98 -14.70 -18.36
CA LEU A 26 71.76 -13.41 -18.99
C LEU A 26 72.03 -12.28 -17.97
N THR A 27 72.92 -11.31 -18.39
CA THR A 27 73.36 -10.20 -17.57
C THR A 27 73.10 -8.89 -18.27
N ASP A 28 73.14 -7.77 -17.59
CA ASP A 28 73.09 -6.46 -18.19
C ASP A 28 74.21 -6.24 -19.18
N GLN A 29 73.85 -5.54 -20.24
CA GLN A 29 74.72 -5.14 -21.32
C GLN A 29 74.66 -3.65 -21.57
N ALA A 30 75.53 -3.08 -22.41
CA ALA A 30 75.36 -1.70 -22.83
C ALA A 30 74.07 -1.52 -23.66
N ALA A 31 73.36 -0.40 -23.46
CA ALA A 31 72.21 -0.04 -24.24
C ALA A 31 72.56 0.02 -25.75
N ASN A 32 71.62 -0.44 -26.62
CA ASN A 32 71.82 -0.40 -28.04
C ASN A 32 70.91 0.67 -28.68
N PRO A 33 71.42 1.87 -28.99
CA PRO A 33 70.62 2.95 -29.55
C PRO A 33 70.03 2.62 -30.94
N ALA A 34 70.69 1.76 -31.73
CA ALA A 34 70.24 1.39 -33.07
C ALA A 34 68.98 0.51 -33.03
N THR A 35 68.76 -0.21 -31.94
CA THR A 35 67.57 -1.07 -31.80
C THR A 35 66.58 -0.54 -30.73
N GLY A 36 67.00 0.49 -29.97
CA GLY A 36 66.21 1.05 -28.90
C GLY A 36 66.22 0.17 -27.61
N TRP A 37 67.05 -0.87 -27.55
CA TRP A 37 67.14 -1.75 -26.39
C TRP A 37 67.93 -1.07 -25.27
N ASN A 38 67.37 -1.11 -24.07
CA ASN A 38 67.95 -0.45 -22.87
C ASN A 38 69.20 -1.23 -22.31
N GLY A 39 69.56 -2.38 -22.82
CA GLY A 39 70.65 -3.20 -22.36
C GLY A 39 70.34 -4.13 -21.21
N SER A 40 69.26 -3.96 -20.52
CA SER A 40 68.95 -4.66 -19.26
C SER A 40 67.62 -5.41 -19.23
N SER A 41 66.72 -5.21 -20.23
CA SER A 41 65.38 -5.87 -20.27
C SER A 41 65.41 -7.09 -21.21
N LEU A 42 64.57 -8.07 -20.88
CA LEU A 42 64.26 -9.24 -21.72
C LEU A 42 62.85 -9.15 -22.25
N ILE A 43 62.66 -9.42 -23.56
CA ILE A 43 61.36 -9.53 -24.18
C ILE A 43 61.20 -10.91 -24.83
N LYS A 44 60.19 -11.69 -24.43
CA LYS A 44 59.75 -12.89 -25.11
C LYS A 44 58.62 -12.55 -26.10
N ALA A 45 58.89 -12.68 -27.36
CA ALA A 45 57.90 -12.40 -28.44
C ALA A 45 57.72 -13.64 -29.36
N GLY A 46 56.69 -13.56 -30.21
CA GLY A 46 56.28 -14.66 -31.08
C GLY A 46 55.60 -15.80 -30.35
N VAL A 47 55.07 -16.79 -31.08
CA VAL A 47 54.16 -17.83 -30.54
C VAL A 47 54.86 -19.06 -29.96
N GLY A 48 56.18 -19.25 -30.18
CA GLY A 48 56.92 -20.39 -29.69
C GLY A 48 57.35 -20.30 -28.23
N THR A 49 58.12 -21.26 -27.74
CA THR A 49 58.54 -21.41 -26.32
C THR A 49 60.00 -21.02 -26.12
N LEU A 50 60.26 -20.08 -25.18
CA LEU A 50 61.57 -19.76 -24.66
C LEU A 50 61.72 -20.40 -23.29
N THR A 51 62.76 -21.21 -23.04
CA THR A 51 63.08 -21.79 -21.73
C THR A 51 64.30 -21.13 -21.16
N LEU A 52 64.22 -20.59 -19.94
CA LEU A 52 65.38 -20.06 -19.21
C LEU A 52 65.73 -20.99 -18.07
N THR A 53 66.99 -21.57 -18.08
CA THR A 53 67.36 -22.53 -17.06
C THR A 53 68.48 -22.02 -16.16
N ALA A 54 69.20 -20.97 -16.58
CA ALA A 54 70.25 -20.34 -15.75
C ALA A 54 69.70 -19.28 -14.81
N ASP A 55 70.41 -18.94 -13.77
CA ASP A 55 70.18 -17.79 -12.91
C ASP A 55 70.60 -16.52 -13.65
N ASN A 56 69.64 -15.70 -13.97
CA ASN A 56 69.83 -14.46 -14.73
C ASN A 56 69.99 -13.26 -13.80
N THR A 57 70.79 -12.28 -14.19
CA THR A 57 71.05 -11.09 -13.38
C THR A 57 70.71 -9.77 -14.05
N TYR A 58 70.08 -9.80 -15.23
CA TYR A 58 69.63 -8.58 -15.90
C TYR A 58 68.56 -7.84 -15.03
N THR A 59 68.65 -6.51 -14.99
CA THR A 59 67.92 -5.68 -14.00
C THR A 59 66.65 -5.03 -14.57
N GLY A 60 66.52 -4.94 -15.86
CA GLY A 60 65.45 -4.16 -16.53
C GLY A 60 64.10 -4.87 -16.63
N GLY A 61 63.94 -6.05 -16.01
CA GLY A 61 62.71 -6.83 -15.97
C GLY A 61 62.45 -7.63 -17.25
N THR A 62 61.35 -8.40 -17.23
CA THR A 62 60.95 -9.31 -18.32
C THR A 62 59.60 -8.99 -18.87
N THR A 63 59.48 -8.78 -20.19
CA THR A 63 58.22 -8.59 -20.89
C THR A 63 57.85 -9.88 -21.65
N ILE A 64 56.63 -10.38 -21.39
CA ILE A 64 56.08 -11.56 -22.06
C ILE A 64 55.03 -11.04 -23.03
N ALA A 65 55.43 -10.89 -24.31
CA ALA A 65 54.61 -10.30 -25.36
C ALA A 65 53.84 -11.33 -26.16
N GLY A 66 54.22 -12.59 -26.12
CA GLY A 66 53.53 -13.67 -26.82
C GLY A 66 54.22 -15.03 -26.65
N GLY A 67 53.52 -16.12 -26.98
CA GLY A 67 53.97 -17.49 -26.75
C GLY A 67 54.21 -17.83 -25.32
N VAL A 68 55.23 -18.71 -25.06
CA VAL A 68 55.50 -19.24 -23.73
C VAL A 68 56.92 -18.86 -23.29
N LEU A 69 57.06 -18.32 -22.10
CA LEU A 69 58.28 -18.22 -21.33
C LEU A 69 58.28 -19.31 -20.25
N SER A 70 59.14 -20.29 -20.34
CA SER A 70 59.22 -21.42 -19.39
C SER A 70 60.37 -21.21 -18.40
N VAL A 71 60.09 -21.36 -17.09
CA VAL A 71 61.06 -21.18 -15.99
C VAL A 71 60.83 -22.23 -14.90
N SER A 72 61.82 -22.51 -14.08
CA SER A 72 61.71 -23.43 -12.93
C SER A 72 61.90 -22.74 -11.58
N ARG A 73 62.36 -21.48 -11.55
CA ARG A 73 62.61 -20.70 -10.31
C ARG A 73 62.60 -19.19 -10.62
N ASP A 74 62.39 -18.36 -9.60
CA ASP A 74 62.38 -16.90 -9.71
C ASP A 74 63.69 -16.32 -10.32
N ALA A 75 64.85 -16.88 -9.94
CA ALA A 75 66.14 -16.41 -10.45
C ALA A 75 66.28 -16.55 -11.99
N ASN A 76 65.48 -17.39 -12.65
CA ASN A 76 65.51 -17.45 -14.10
C ASN A 76 64.96 -16.17 -14.76
N LEU A 77 64.19 -15.33 -14.06
CA LEU A 77 63.52 -14.13 -14.53
C LEU A 77 64.35 -12.84 -14.39
N GLY A 78 65.66 -12.95 -14.16
CA GLY A 78 66.54 -11.80 -13.94
C GLY A 78 66.73 -11.46 -12.47
N ALA A 79 67.32 -10.31 -12.17
CA ALA A 79 67.50 -9.79 -10.81
C ALA A 79 66.14 -9.54 -10.15
N ALA A 80 66.03 -9.80 -8.85
CA ALA A 80 64.78 -9.75 -8.10
C ALA A 80 63.97 -8.41 -8.22
N PRO A 81 64.61 -7.22 -8.32
CA PRO A 81 63.90 -5.96 -8.51
C PRO A 81 63.23 -5.83 -9.91
N GLY A 82 63.65 -6.64 -10.89
CA GLY A 82 63.09 -6.64 -12.23
C GLY A 82 61.64 -7.18 -12.27
N GLY A 83 60.67 -6.33 -12.68
CA GLY A 83 59.29 -6.74 -12.76
C GLY A 83 58.95 -7.63 -13.93
N LEU A 84 57.73 -8.16 -13.97
CA LEU A 84 57.17 -8.89 -15.08
C LEU A 84 56.07 -8.05 -15.75
N THR A 85 56.13 -7.90 -17.07
CA THR A 85 55.09 -7.21 -17.82
C THR A 85 54.45 -8.16 -18.84
N PHE A 86 53.15 -8.34 -18.82
CA PHE A 86 52.42 -9.11 -19.80
C PHE A 86 51.75 -8.16 -20.78
N THR A 87 52.05 -8.31 -22.05
CA THR A 87 51.41 -7.66 -23.18
C THR A 87 50.74 -8.72 -24.10
N GLY A 88 50.48 -9.86 -23.52
CA GLY A 88 49.90 -11.06 -24.15
C GLY A 88 50.70 -12.33 -23.88
N GLY A 89 50.90 -13.33 -23.84
CA GLY A 89 51.75 -14.50 -23.64
C GLY A 89 51.58 -15.21 -22.30
N THR A 90 52.38 -16.26 -22.14
CA THR A 90 52.24 -17.21 -21.03
C THR A 90 53.55 -17.33 -20.25
N LEU A 91 53.51 -17.21 -18.93
CA LEU A 91 54.55 -17.67 -18.04
C LEU A 91 54.24 -19.14 -17.66
N ALA A 92 55.05 -20.06 -18.13
CA ALA A 92 54.96 -21.47 -17.73
C ALA A 92 56.00 -21.76 -16.62
N THR A 93 55.53 -22.37 -15.51
CA THR A 93 56.39 -22.78 -14.44
C THR A 93 56.45 -24.29 -14.32
N THR A 94 57.65 -24.86 -14.19
CA THR A 94 57.91 -26.31 -14.18
C THR A 94 58.23 -26.85 -12.78
N ALA A 95 58.41 -25.97 -11.79
CA ALA A 95 58.67 -26.30 -10.39
C ALA A 95 57.99 -25.26 -9.49
N SER A 96 57.87 -25.55 -8.19
CA SER A 96 57.31 -24.67 -7.20
C SER A 96 58.28 -23.57 -6.79
N PHE A 97 57.82 -22.31 -6.77
CA PHE A 97 58.57 -21.19 -6.20
C PHE A 97 57.64 -20.01 -5.92
N ASP A 98 58.11 -19.09 -5.06
CA ASP A 98 57.46 -17.81 -4.85
C ASP A 98 58.20 -16.70 -5.57
N THR A 99 57.43 -15.67 -6.04
CA THR A 99 58.02 -14.45 -6.60
C THR A 99 57.41 -13.21 -5.94
N ALA A 100 58.26 -12.27 -5.55
CA ALA A 100 57.87 -10.98 -5.02
C ALA A 100 57.88 -9.86 -6.06
N ARG A 101 58.06 -10.21 -7.32
CA ARG A 101 58.13 -9.25 -8.44
C ARG A 101 56.82 -8.50 -8.62
N LEU A 102 56.94 -7.23 -8.96
CA LEU A 102 55.80 -6.49 -9.46
C LEU A 102 55.36 -7.04 -10.83
N ILE A 103 54.09 -7.33 -10.98
CA ILE A 103 53.55 -7.90 -12.19
C ILE A 103 52.53 -6.90 -12.82
N ALA A 104 52.84 -6.49 -14.05
CA ALA A 104 51.96 -5.60 -14.83
C ALA A 104 51.24 -6.37 -15.92
N LEU A 105 49.90 -6.43 -15.85
CA LEU A 105 49.02 -7.03 -16.85
C LEU A 105 48.44 -5.90 -17.74
N THR A 106 49.17 -5.54 -18.80
CA THR A 106 48.70 -4.55 -19.77
C THR A 106 47.72 -5.17 -20.76
N GLN A 107 47.85 -6.44 -21.02
CA GLN A 107 46.91 -7.35 -21.66
C GLN A 107 46.77 -8.61 -20.78
N ALA A 108 46.07 -9.65 -21.29
CA ALA A 108 45.93 -10.88 -20.52
C ALA A 108 47.31 -11.51 -20.20
N GLY A 109 47.55 -11.80 -18.93
CA GLY A 109 48.71 -12.56 -18.49
C GLY A 109 48.30 -13.99 -18.14
N ASN A 110 48.87 -14.95 -18.87
CA ASN A 110 48.58 -16.36 -18.70
C ASN A 110 49.67 -16.98 -17.78
N PHE A 111 49.21 -17.69 -16.75
CA PHE A 111 50.06 -18.43 -15.82
C PHE A 111 49.79 -19.91 -15.93
N ASP A 112 50.68 -20.63 -16.65
CA ASP A 112 50.63 -22.07 -16.85
C ASP A 112 51.49 -22.74 -15.78
N VAL A 113 50.85 -23.24 -14.73
CA VAL A 113 51.57 -23.88 -13.60
C VAL A 113 51.48 -25.38 -13.77
N ALA A 114 52.66 -26.04 -13.83
CA ALA A 114 52.71 -27.47 -14.01
C ALA A 114 51.99 -28.25 -12.91
N ASN A 115 51.45 -29.39 -13.30
CA ASN A 115 50.72 -30.25 -12.35
C ASN A 115 51.63 -30.66 -11.16
N GLY A 116 51.05 -30.59 -9.94
CA GLY A 116 51.79 -30.91 -8.73
C GLY A 116 52.78 -29.83 -8.24
N THR A 117 52.81 -28.66 -8.91
CA THR A 117 53.64 -27.50 -8.49
C THR A 117 52.78 -26.29 -8.08
N GLU A 118 53.39 -25.36 -7.36
CA GLU A 118 52.78 -24.10 -6.94
C GLU A 118 53.64 -22.90 -7.34
N LEU A 119 53.01 -21.89 -7.95
CA LEU A 119 53.58 -20.57 -8.14
C LEU A 119 52.92 -19.59 -7.16
N GLY A 120 53.70 -19.01 -6.24
CA GLY A 120 53.23 -17.99 -5.32
C GLY A 120 53.56 -16.60 -5.85
N LEU A 121 52.55 -15.74 -5.98
CA LEU A 121 52.72 -14.32 -6.31
C LEU A 121 52.53 -13.50 -5.02
N THR A 122 53.67 -13.12 -4.39
CA THR A 122 53.71 -12.31 -3.16
C THR A 122 53.87 -10.83 -3.47
N GLY A 123 54.34 -10.47 -4.68
CA GLY A 123 54.37 -9.11 -5.20
C GLY A 123 53.00 -8.64 -5.70
N VAL A 124 52.86 -7.32 -5.97
CA VAL A 124 51.62 -6.74 -6.47
C VAL A 124 51.42 -7.11 -7.93
N VAL A 125 50.21 -7.60 -8.26
CA VAL A 125 49.73 -7.79 -9.64
C VAL A 125 48.81 -6.64 -9.97
N SER A 126 49.13 -5.86 -11.03
CA SER A 126 48.40 -4.65 -11.41
C SER A 126 48.13 -4.56 -12.92
N GLY A 127 47.26 -3.64 -13.33
CA GLY A 127 47.00 -3.32 -14.73
C GLY A 127 45.58 -3.66 -15.20
N GLY A 128 45.23 -3.29 -16.44
CA GLY A 128 43.87 -3.52 -16.98
C GLY A 128 43.64 -4.90 -17.60
N GLY A 129 44.69 -5.72 -17.74
CA GLY A 129 44.60 -7.07 -18.32
C GLY A 129 44.02 -8.09 -17.36
N ASN A 130 43.50 -9.19 -17.89
CA ASN A 130 42.97 -10.30 -17.10
C ASN A 130 44.10 -11.20 -16.62
N LEU A 131 44.00 -11.76 -15.44
CA LEU A 131 44.80 -12.86 -14.97
C LEU A 131 44.17 -14.18 -15.41
N VAL A 132 44.93 -15.01 -16.16
CA VAL A 132 44.45 -16.30 -16.64
C VAL A 132 45.30 -17.41 -16.06
N LYS A 133 44.72 -18.24 -15.20
CA LYS A 133 45.37 -19.43 -14.63
C LYS A 133 45.11 -20.62 -15.54
N GLN A 134 46.20 -21.22 -15.97
CA GLN A 134 46.28 -22.45 -16.80
C GLN A 134 47.11 -23.52 -16.12
N GLY A 135 47.13 -24.74 -16.74
CA GLY A 135 47.86 -25.90 -16.17
C GLY A 135 47.21 -26.48 -14.91
N GLY A 136 47.61 -27.71 -14.57
CA GLY A 136 47.00 -28.46 -13.45
C GLY A 136 47.51 -28.08 -12.05
N GLY A 137 48.56 -27.24 -11.95
CA GLY A 137 49.14 -26.83 -10.68
C GLY A 137 48.39 -25.70 -9.98
N THR A 138 48.99 -25.14 -8.92
CA THR A 138 48.39 -24.12 -8.07
C THR A 138 49.02 -22.74 -8.33
N LEU A 139 48.20 -21.73 -8.52
CA LEU A 139 48.62 -20.32 -8.49
C LEU A 139 48.12 -19.71 -7.19
N ARG A 140 49.02 -19.12 -6.38
CA ARG A 140 48.67 -18.48 -5.12
C ARG A 140 48.89 -16.96 -5.19
N LEU A 141 47.88 -16.19 -4.81
CA LEU A 141 47.91 -14.74 -4.79
C LEU A 141 47.84 -14.26 -3.33
N ASP A 142 48.95 -13.71 -2.81
CA ASP A 142 49.04 -13.32 -1.39
C ASP A 142 48.84 -11.81 -1.18
N ASN A 143 49.07 -10.99 -2.20
CA ASN A 143 49.10 -9.54 -2.03
C ASN A 143 47.71 -8.91 -2.06
N GLY A 144 47.31 -8.28 -0.97
CA GLY A 144 46.02 -7.59 -0.83
C GLY A 144 45.91 -6.28 -1.63
N ALA A 145 47.02 -5.80 -2.22
CA ALA A 145 47.02 -4.61 -3.07
C ALA A 145 46.90 -4.94 -4.59
N ASN A 146 46.57 -6.18 -4.93
CA ASN A 146 46.35 -6.57 -6.32
C ASN A 146 45.19 -5.78 -6.94
N ALA A 147 45.42 -5.25 -8.16
CA ALA A 147 44.44 -4.48 -8.91
C ALA A 147 44.62 -4.72 -10.42
N TYR A 148 43.97 -5.74 -10.93
CA TYR A 148 43.99 -6.13 -12.34
C TYR A 148 42.56 -6.34 -12.85
N GLY A 149 42.40 -6.67 -14.13
CA GLY A 149 41.09 -6.92 -14.72
C GLY A 149 40.33 -8.08 -14.05
N ASN A 150 39.87 -9.03 -14.82
CA ASN A 150 39.17 -10.21 -14.31
C ASN A 150 40.11 -11.37 -14.00
N THR A 151 39.66 -12.28 -13.15
CA THR A 151 40.33 -13.54 -12.84
C THR A 151 39.68 -14.69 -13.60
N LEU A 152 40.45 -15.34 -14.48
CA LEU A 152 40.01 -16.47 -15.30
C LEU A 152 40.78 -17.73 -14.93
N VAL A 153 40.11 -18.75 -14.42
CA VAL A 153 40.71 -20.03 -14.04
C VAL A 153 40.26 -21.09 -15.02
N ALA A 154 41.10 -21.35 -16.00
CA ALA A 154 40.84 -22.35 -17.06
C ALA A 154 41.11 -23.77 -16.61
N ALA A 155 42.14 -23.98 -15.72
CA ALA A 155 42.48 -25.28 -15.16
C ALA A 155 43.26 -25.14 -13.86
N GLY A 156 43.35 -26.25 -13.06
CA GLY A 156 44.08 -26.31 -11.83
C GLY A 156 43.45 -25.50 -10.70
N THR A 157 44.30 -24.99 -9.80
CA THR A 157 43.81 -24.29 -8.59
C THR A 157 44.34 -22.87 -8.53
N LEU A 158 43.46 -21.93 -8.19
CA LEU A 158 43.80 -20.58 -7.77
C LEU A 158 43.52 -20.43 -6.26
N ILE A 159 44.52 -20.00 -5.50
CA ILE A 159 44.34 -19.68 -4.07
C ILE A 159 44.54 -18.18 -3.88
N GLY A 160 43.65 -17.53 -3.15
CA GLY A 160 43.79 -16.14 -2.75
C GLY A 160 42.78 -15.76 -1.64
N HIS A 161 42.63 -14.50 -1.39
CA HIS A 161 41.63 -13.96 -0.47
C HIS A 161 40.89 -12.78 -1.14
N ALA A 162 39.84 -12.26 -0.52
CA ALA A 162 38.99 -11.22 -1.13
C ALA A 162 39.75 -9.96 -1.58
N GLY A 163 40.86 -9.61 -0.92
CA GLY A 163 41.70 -8.48 -1.33
C GLY A 163 42.75 -8.82 -2.40
N SER A 164 43.09 -10.11 -2.59
CA SER A 164 44.13 -10.52 -3.56
C SER A 164 43.60 -10.97 -4.92
N ILE A 165 42.32 -11.36 -4.97
CA ILE A 165 41.61 -11.72 -6.20
C ILE A 165 40.82 -10.50 -6.71
N SER A 166 41.10 -10.06 -7.94
CA SER A 166 40.51 -8.86 -8.53
C SER A 166 39.46 -9.19 -9.63
N GLY A 167 38.51 -8.29 -9.80
CA GLY A 167 37.52 -8.35 -10.85
C GLY A 167 36.50 -9.49 -10.73
N ASN A 168 35.81 -9.81 -11.81
CA ASN A 168 34.93 -10.96 -11.87
C ASN A 168 35.72 -12.25 -12.01
N ILE A 169 35.17 -13.36 -11.50
CA ILE A 169 35.78 -14.69 -11.62
C ILE A 169 35.05 -15.54 -12.65
N GLY A 170 35.75 -15.92 -13.70
CA GLY A 170 35.33 -17.00 -14.59
C GLY A 170 36.10 -18.29 -14.22
N ASN A 171 35.38 -19.31 -13.77
CA ASN A 171 36.05 -20.51 -13.18
C ASN A 171 35.59 -21.81 -13.87
N ALA A 172 36.55 -22.52 -14.44
CA ALA A 172 36.45 -23.91 -14.92
C ALA A 172 37.30 -24.89 -14.12
N GLY A 173 38.15 -24.40 -13.19
CA GLY A 173 38.99 -25.19 -12.29
C GLY A 173 38.54 -25.13 -10.85
N THR A 174 39.46 -24.85 -9.92
CA THR A 174 39.14 -24.66 -8.50
C THR A 174 39.64 -23.29 -8.07
N VAL A 175 38.77 -22.52 -7.43
CA VAL A 175 39.12 -21.25 -6.75
C VAL A 175 38.91 -21.38 -5.25
N ILE A 176 39.98 -21.09 -4.50
CA ILE A 176 39.98 -21.16 -3.05
C ILE A 176 40.12 -19.76 -2.48
N PHE A 177 39.11 -19.26 -1.78
CA PHE A 177 39.22 -18.11 -0.92
C PHE A 177 39.73 -18.55 0.45
N ASN A 178 41.03 -18.35 0.69
CA ASN A 178 41.63 -18.60 2.02
C ASN A 178 41.53 -17.32 2.85
N GLN A 179 40.36 -17.11 3.46
CA GLN A 179 39.99 -15.88 4.15
C GLN A 179 40.26 -15.98 5.65
N ALA A 180 41.35 -15.39 6.10
CA ALA A 180 41.73 -15.42 7.52
C ALA A 180 40.96 -14.40 8.36
N THR A 181 40.64 -13.25 7.82
CA THR A 181 39.90 -12.13 8.45
C THR A 181 38.64 -11.81 7.63
N ASP A 182 37.69 -11.12 8.23
CA ASP A 182 36.44 -10.75 7.54
C ASP A 182 36.69 -9.81 6.38
N ALA A 183 36.12 -10.11 5.21
CA ALA A 183 36.18 -9.26 4.04
C ALA A 183 35.03 -9.52 3.06
N SER A 184 34.81 -8.58 2.15
CA SER A 184 33.79 -8.68 1.09
C SER A 184 34.43 -8.83 -0.28
N PHE A 185 33.82 -9.64 -1.14
CA PHE A 185 34.15 -9.79 -2.54
C PHE A 185 32.99 -9.30 -3.42
N ALA A 186 33.27 -8.30 -4.25
CA ALA A 186 32.25 -7.64 -5.05
C ALA A 186 32.13 -8.17 -6.49
N GLY A 187 33.12 -8.95 -6.94
CA GLY A 187 33.11 -9.52 -8.30
C GLY A 187 32.06 -10.61 -8.46
N ASP A 188 31.52 -10.74 -9.66
CA ASP A 188 30.65 -11.85 -10.02
C ASP A 188 31.46 -13.13 -10.19
N VAL A 189 30.90 -14.28 -9.79
CA VAL A 189 31.49 -15.61 -9.87
C VAL A 189 30.65 -16.49 -10.78
N GLY A 190 31.24 -16.90 -11.90
CA GLY A 190 30.53 -17.70 -12.89
C GLY A 190 31.42 -18.76 -13.57
N ALA A 191 30.77 -19.56 -14.42
CA ALA A 191 31.47 -20.54 -15.27
C ALA A 191 32.38 -19.84 -16.28
N LEU A 192 33.49 -20.48 -16.65
CA LEU A 192 34.34 -20.02 -17.73
C LEU A 192 33.99 -20.78 -19.02
N ASN A 193 33.57 -20.05 -20.06
CA ASN A 193 33.20 -20.64 -21.36
C ASN A 193 32.21 -21.82 -21.26
N GLY A 194 31.23 -21.72 -20.34
CA GLY A 194 30.20 -22.76 -20.08
C GLY A 194 30.68 -23.89 -19.17
N THR A 195 31.98 -24.00 -18.85
CA THR A 195 32.51 -25.01 -17.92
C THR A 195 32.40 -24.48 -16.49
N ARG A 196 31.76 -25.25 -15.61
CA ARG A 196 31.59 -24.90 -14.18
C ARG A 196 32.74 -25.44 -13.34
N GLY A 197 33.47 -24.56 -12.69
CA GLY A 197 34.48 -24.94 -11.68
C GLY A 197 33.90 -24.97 -10.27
N THR A 198 34.75 -25.30 -9.30
CA THR A 198 34.41 -25.39 -7.90
C THR A 198 34.94 -24.17 -7.14
N MET A 199 34.14 -23.66 -6.21
CA MET A 199 34.52 -22.59 -5.30
C MET A 199 34.73 -23.19 -3.88
N VAL A 200 35.76 -22.79 -3.21
CA VAL A 200 36.08 -23.24 -1.84
C VAL A 200 36.34 -22.05 -0.95
N LYS A 201 35.63 -21.98 0.19
CA LYS A 201 35.90 -21.02 1.25
C LYS A 201 36.70 -21.72 2.36
N ARG A 202 37.88 -21.22 2.68
CA ARG A 202 38.79 -21.66 3.79
C ARG A 202 39.15 -20.49 4.69
N GLY A 203 39.82 -20.79 5.78
CA GLY A 203 40.22 -19.78 6.77
C GLY A 203 39.09 -19.37 7.71
N ALA A 204 39.44 -18.89 8.89
CA ALA A 204 38.49 -18.63 10.00
C ALA A 204 37.59 -17.41 9.79
N GLY A 205 37.98 -16.46 8.94
CA GLY A 205 37.23 -15.20 8.69
C GLY A 205 35.98 -15.39 7.84
N THR A 206 35.17 -14.37 7.80
CA THR A 206 33.96 -14.28 7.00
C THR A 206 34.26 -13.78 5.58
N LEU A 207 33.77 -14.47 4.57
CA LEU A 207 33.70 -13.97 3.20
C LEU A 207 32.27 -13.54 2.88
N THR A 208 32.06 -12.27 2.62
CA THR A 208 30.77 -11.75 2.17
C THR A 208 30.77 -11.56 0.66
N LEU A 209 29.91 -12.28 -0.06
CA LEU A 209 29.71 -12.11 -1.49
C LEU A 209 28.66 -11.02 -1.74
N THR A 210 29.07 -9.92 -2.36
CA THR A 210 28.18 -8.82 -2.76
C THR A 210 27.91 -8.80 -4.26
N GLY A 211 28.70 -9.54 -5.06
CA GLY A 211 28.43 -9.88 -6.47
C GLY A 211 27.57 -11.13 -6.61
N MET A 212 27.19 -11.44 -7.86
CA MET A 212 26.44 -12.66 -8.20
C MET A 212 27.36 -13.89 -8.15
N SER A 213 26.86 -15.01 -7.62
CA SER A 213 27.59 -16.28 -7.66
C SER A 213 26.69 -17.40 -8.17
N SER A 214 27.04 -17.96 -9.31
CA SER A 214 26.30 -19.06 -9.94
C SER A 214 26.95 -20.43 -9.77
N LEU A 215 28.13 -20.51 -9.17
CA LEU A 215 28.87 -21.76 -8.97
C LEU A 215 28.59 -22.38 -7.62
N ASP A 216 28.90 -23.69 -7.50
CA ASP A 216 28.79 -24.43 -6.27
C ASP A 216 29.97 -24.11 -5.32
N TRP A 217 29.68 -24.07 -4.02
CA TRP A 217 30.63 -23.70 -2.98
C TRP A 217 30.80 -24.83 -1.95
N THR A 218 32.06 -25.07 -1.57
CA THR A 218 32.39 -25.86 -0.39
C THR A 218 32.89 -24.91 0.67
N ILE A 219 32.20 -24.79 1.80
CA ILE A 219 32.57 -23.98 2.92
C ILE A 219 33.29 -24.90 3.92
N SER A 220 34.61 -24.91 3.90
CA SER A 220 35.43 -25.81 4.69
C SER A 220 35.79 -25.27 6.06
N ALA A 221 35.80 -23.93 6.22
CA ALA A 221 36.07 -23.25 7.51
C ALA A 221 35.60 -21.81 7.46
N GLY A 222 35.32 -21.23 8.65
CA GLY A 222 34.81 -19.85 8.79
C GLY A 222 33.40 -19.67 8.27
N SER A 223 33.09 -18.50 7.77
CA SER A 223 31.72 -18.17 7.31
C SER A 223 31.69 -17.68 5.86
N LEU A 224 30.72 -18.12 5.12
CA LEU A 224 30.32 -17.51 3.86
C LEU A 224 28.97 -16.78 4.04
N VAL A 225 28.87 -15.53 3.59
CA VAL A 225 27.65 -14.72 3.68
C VAL A 225 27.25 -14.27 2.29
N SER A 226 25.96 -14.42 1.97
CA SER A 226 25.37 -13.91 0.72
C SER A 226 23.85 -13.64 0.90
N SER A 227 23.14 -13.44 -0.19
CA SER A 227 21.67 -13.43 -0.24
C SER A 227 21.17 -14.35 -1.34
N ALA A 228 19.96 -14.88 -1.21
CA ALA A 228 19.40 -15.81 -2.18
C ALA A 228 19.22 -15.20 -3.58
N GLY A 229 19.06 -13.88 -3.68
CA GLY A 229 19.02 -13.18 -4.96
C GLY A 229 20.37 -13.10 -5.69
N ARG A 230 21.48 -13.42 -4.98
CA ARG A 230 22.85 -13.33 -5.52
C ARG A 230 23.58 -14.68 -5.55
N PHE A 231 23.10 -15.65 -4.81
CA PHE A 231 23.73 -16.97 -4.68
C PHE A 231 22.82 -18.04 -5.33
N GLY A 232 23.26 -18.56 -6.46
CA GLY A 232 22.48 -19.53 -7.25
C GLY A 232 23.08 -20.94 -7.29
N GLY A 233 24.29 -21.17 -6.76
CA GLY A 233 24.93 -22.49 -6.69
C GLY A 233 24.48 -23.30 -5.49
N ASN A 234 24.98 -24.56 -5.38
CA ASN A 234 24.81 -25.39 -4.20
C ASN A 234 25.84 -25.00 -3.13
N ALA A 235 25.59 -25.32 -1.84
CA ALA A 235 26.50 -25.07 -0.75
C ALA A 235 26.70 -26.33 0.13
N ALA A 236 27.93 -26.83 0.15
CA ALA A 236 28.35 -27.90 1.05
C ALA A 236 29.07 -27.26 2.26
N ILE A 237 28.54 -27.45 3.47
CA ILE A 237 29.00 -26.80 4.70
C ILE A 237 29.65 -27.82 5.63
N ALA A 238 30.95 -27.71 5.81
CA ALA A 238 31.68 -28.61 6.68
C ALA A 238 31.39 -28.31 8.17
N SER A 239 31.65 -29.28 9.02
CA SER A 239 31.60 -29.12 10.50
C SER A 239 32.45 -27.93 10.94
N GLY A 240 31.92 -27.08 11.82
CA GLY A 240 32.58 -25.86 12.29
C GLY A 240 32.58 -24.68 11.32
N ALA A 241 32.11 -24.88 10.10
CA ALA A 241 31.86 -23.80 9.11
C ALA A 241 30.41 -23.37 9.12
N SER A 242 30.11 -22.17 8.56
CA SER A 242 28.76 -21.69 8.43
C SER A 242 28.50 -21.03 7.08
N PHE A 243 27.22 -21.12 6.63
CA PHE A 243 26.70 -20.38 5.51
C PHE A 243 25.52 -19.51 5.97
N THR A 244 25.54 -18.25 5.64
CA THR A 244 24.49 -17.30 6.05
C THR A 244 23.83 -16.65 4.85
N PHE A 245 22.51 -16.77 4.76
CA PHE A 245 21.72 -15.85 3.93
C PHE A 245 21.27 -14.65 4.74
N ASN A 246 21.91 -13.49 4.49
CA ASN A 246 21.44 -12.20 4.99
C ASN A 246 20.39 -11.65 4.02
N GLN A 247 19.11 -11.98 4.27
CA GLN A 247 18.01 -11.75 3.36
C GLN A 247 17.20 -10.52 3.80
N THR A 248 17.40 -9.37 3.14
CA THR A 248 16.65 -8.14 3.44
C THR A 248 15.41 -7.97 2.55
N ALA A 249 15.43 -8.52 1.33
CA ALA A 249 14.30 -8.58 0.42
C ALA A 249 13.84 -10.03 0.24
N ASN A 250 12.62 -10.25 -0.20
CA ASN A 250 12.09 -11.60 -0.42
C ASN A 250 12.76 -12.23 -1.63
N ALA A 251 13.25 -13.47 -1.50
CA ALA A 251 13.82 -14.24 -2.60
C ALA A 251 13.70 -15.75 -2.37
N ALA A 252 13.77 -16.51 -3.47
CA ALA A 252 13.82 -17.96 -3.45
C ALA A 252 15.24 -18.45 -3.70
N TYR A 253 15.57 -19.60 -3.09
CA TYR A 253 16.80 -20.34 -3.33
C TYR A 253 16.44 -21.80 -3.69
N ALA A 254 16.80 -22.15 -4.92
CA ALA A 254 16.55 -23.49 -5.48
C ALA A 254 17.78 -24.41 -5.40
N GLY A 255 18.92 -23.89 -4.95
CA GLY A 255 20.13 -24.68 -4.76
C GLY A 255 20.00 -25.62 -3.54
N VAL A 256 20.94 -26.55 -3.45
CA VAL A 256 20.98 -27.57 -2.41
C VAL A 256 21.97 -27.18 -1.32
N LEU A 257 21.55 -27.27 -0.06
CA LEU A 257 22.42 -27.23 1.12
C LEU A 257 22.78 -28.66 1.50
N SER A 258 24.03 -28.90 1.86
CA SER A 258 24.53 -30.21 2.29
C SER A 258 25.61 -30.06 3.37
N GLY A 259 26.01 -31.17 3.97
CA GLY A 259 27.04 -31.20 5.05
C GLY A 259 26.43 -31.02 6.42
N ASN A 260 27.30 -30.88 7.41
CA ASN A 260 26.98 -30.89 8.86
C ASN A 260 27.36 -29.62 9.59
N GLY A 261 27.72 -28.54 8.86
CA GLY A 261 28.00 -27.22 9.43
C GLY A 261 26.70 -26.42 9.73
N GLY A 262 26.88 -25.12 10.03
CA GLY A 262 25.73 -24.23 10.34
C GLY A 262 25.14 -23.56 9.13
N PHE A 263 23.83 -23.48 9.06
CA PHE A 263 23.10 -22.62 8.11
C PHE A 263 22.31 -21.55 8.87
N ASN A 264 22.51 -20.27 8.50
CA ASN A 264 21.86 -19.16 9.20
C ASN A 264 20.98 -18.35 8.25
N LYS A 265 19.74 -18.06 8.67
CA LYS A 265 18.88 -17.08 8.05
C LYS A 265 18.85 -15.82 8.91
N THR A 266 19.35 -14.73 8.37
CA THR A 266 19.34 -13.38 8.98
C THR A 266 18.65 -12.39 8.05
N GLY A 267 18.44 -11.13 8.51
CA GLY A 267 17.74 -10.10 7.77
C GLY A 267 16.21 -10.31 7.76
N THR A 268 15.46 -9.22 7.60
CA THR A 268 14.00 -9.17 7.81
C THR A 268 13.16 -9.74 6.66
N GLY A 269 13.77 -9.96 5.50
CA GLY A 269 13.05 -10.49 4.32
C GLY A 269 12.79 -12.00 4.40
N LEU A 270 11.96 -12.47 3.48
CA LEU A 270 11.65 -13.90 3.34
C LEU A 270 12.69 -14.61 2.47
N LEU A 271 13.21 -15.73 2.97
CA LEU A 271 13.98 -16.72 2.22
C LEU A 271 13.10 -17.94 1.95
N ASN A 272 12.84 -18.24 0.68
CA ASN A 272 12.09 -19.42 0.28
C ASN A 272 13.05 -20.53 -0.23
N LEU A 273 13.23 -21.60 0.53
CA LEU A 273 13.99 -22.80 0.12
C LEU A 273 13.07 -23.74 -0.68
N THR A 274 13.38 -23.92 -1.96
CA THR A 274 12.62 -24.81 -2.86
C THR A 274 13.39 -26.04 -3.28
N GLY A 275 14.72 -26.10 -3.03
CA GLY A 275 15.57 -27.23 -3.36
C GLY A 275 15.43 -28.40 -2.38
N ASP A 276 15.99 -29.54 -2.77
CA ASP A 276 16.09 -30.72 -1.91
C ASP A 276 17.41 -30.69 -1.13
N SER A 277 17.35 -30.20 0.10
CA SER A 277 18.46 -30.16 1.05
C SER A 277 18.31 -31.23 2.13
N SER A 278 17.71 -32.38 1.84
CA SER A 278 17.52 -33.51 2.78
C SER A 278 18.84 -34.10 3.26
N ALA A 279 19.91 -33.96 2.48
CA ALA A 279 21.29 -34.40 2.85
C ALA A 279 21.99 -33.42 3.81
N PHE A 280 21.43 -32.28 4.11
CA PHE A 280 21.94 -31.37 5.14
C PHE A 280 21.68 -32.00 6.50
N SER A 281 22.72 -32.14 7.33
CA SER A 281 22.64 -32.77 8.64
C SER A 281 23.12 -31.83 9.77
N GLY A 282 23.42 -30.57 9.44
CA GLY A 282 23.87 -29.55 10.40
C GLY A 282 22.68 -28.88 11.13
N THR A 283 22.94 -27.71 11.71
CA THR A 283 21.91 -26.90 12.38
C THR A 283 21.55 -25.68 11.58
N THR A 284 20.28 -25.48 11.37
CA THR A 284 19.71 -24.27 10.79
C THR A 284 19.23 -23.33 11.88
N LEU A 285 19.67 -22.07 11.86
CA LEU A 285 19.21 -21.01 12.77
C LEU A 285 18.39 -19.98 12.01
N VAL A 286 17.10 -19.83 12.33
CA VAL A 286 16.26 -18.75 11.85
C VAL A 286 16.27 -17.63 12.87
N GLN A 287 17.18 -16.65 12.67
CA GLN A 287 17.43 -15.60 13.65
C GLN A 287 16.44 -14.44 13.52
N VAL A 288 16.25 -13.95 12.31
CA VAL A 288 15.36 -12.80 12.02
C VAL A 288 14.68 -13.00 10.66
N GLY A 289 13.45 -12.52 10.54
CA GLY A 289 12.66 -12.59 9.32
C GLY A 289 12.10 -13.99 9.08
N THR A 290 11.77 -14.31 7.85
CA THR A 290 11.03 -15.54 7.51
C THR A 290 11.89 -16.52 6.74
N LEU A 291 11.93 -17.77 7.20
CA LEU A 291 12.36 -18.93 6.43
C LEU A 291 11.13 -19.70 5.96
N ALA A 292 10.86 -19.72 4.67
CA ALA A 292 9.88 -20.59 4.06
C ALA A 292 10.57 -21.84 3.51
N VAL A 293 10.13 -23.03 3.93
CA VAL A 293 10.63 -24.29 3.39
C VAL A 293 9.51 -24.92 2.59
N ASN A 294 9.66 -24.87 1.25
CA ASN A 294 8.72 -25.49 0.31
C ASN A 294 9.33 -26.73 -0.38
N GLY A 295 10.64 -26.93 -0.20
CA GLY A 295 11.37 -28.15 -0.54
C GLY A 295 11.63 -29.02 0.68
N LEU A 296 12.83 -29.57 0.74
CA LEU A 296 13.29 -30.40 1.86
C LEU A 296 14.49 -29.73 2.55
N LEU A 297 14.52 -29.72 3.88
CA LEU A 297 15.65 -29.23 4.68
C LEU A 297 15.90 -30.22 5.83
N GLY A 298 17.01 -30.96 5.76
CA GLY A 298 17.40 -31.88 6.82
C GLY A 298 18.04 -31.20 8.03
N GLY A 299 18.64 -32.01 8.92
CA GLY A 299 19.32 -31.52 10.11
C GLY A 299 18.39 -31.05 11.22
N MET A 300 18.94 -30.23 12.13
CA MET A 300 18.20 -29.59 13.21
C MET A 300 17.79 -28.18 12.79
N LEU A 301 16.66 -27.70 13.27
CA LEU A 301 16.18 -26.34 12.97
C LEU A 301 15.75 -25.62 14.25
N ASP A 302 16.37 -24.47 14.52
CA ASP A 302 16.02 -23.61 15.64
C ASP A 302 15.44 -22.28 15.14
N VAL A 303 14.18 -22.03 15.49
CA VAL A 303 13.49 -20.77 15.21
C VAL A 303 13.63 -19.87 16.44
N LEU A 304 14.53 -18.89 16.37
CA LEU A 304 14.77 -17.95 17.46
C LEU A 304 13.63 -16.92 17.57
N ALA A 305 13.58 -16.19 18.67
CA ALA A 305 12.47 -15.28 19.01
C ALA A 305 12.13 -14.24 17.91
N GLY A 306 13.12 -13.81 17.11
CA GLY A 306 12.89 -12.91 15.95
C GLY A 306 12.60 -13.61 14.64
N GLY A 307 12.64 -14.93 14.63
CA GLY A 307 12.49 -15.77 13.43
C GLY A 307 11.08 -16.29 13.23
N ARG A 308 10.75 -16.55 11.97
CA ARG A 308 9.50 -17.17 11.51
C ARG A 308 9.83 -18.34 10.57
N LEU A 309 9.27 -19.50 10.83
CA LEU A 309 9.27 -20.67 9.95
C LEU A 309 7.92 -20.82 9.30
N GLN A 310 7.89 -21.01 7.98
CA GLN A 310 6.66 -21.30 7.23
C GLN A 310 6.92 -22.26 6.06
N GLY A 311 5.88 -22.60 5.31
CA GLY A 311 5.95 -23.42 4.10
C GLY A 311 5.22 -24.76 4.23
N ILE A 312 5.23 -25.51 3.12
CA ILE A 312 4.54 -26.82 2.99
C ILE A 312 5.51 -27.99 2.83
N GLY A 313 6.81 -27.71 2.95
CA GLY A 313 7.87 -28.70 2.76
C GLY A 313 8.11 -29.56 4.01
N THR A 314 9.28 -30.18 4.03
CA THR A 314 9.72 -31.01 5.15
C THR A 314 10.99 -30.42 5.77
N VAL A 315 10.99 -30.30 7.10
CA VAL A 315 12.16 -29.89 7.87
C VAL A 315 12.54 -30.94 8.88
N GLY A 316 13.79 -30.92 9.37
CA GLY A 316 14.23 -31.83 10.43
C GLY A 316 13.64 -31.49 11.80
N SER A 317 14.19 -32.13 12.88
CA SER A 317 13.75 -31.84 14.24
C SER A 317 13.83 -30.35 14.54
N THR A 318 12.76 -29.77 15.09
CA THR A 318 12.59 -28.31 15.17
C THR A 318 12.36 -27.85 16.60
N THR A 319 13.09 -26.82 17.03
CA THR A 319 12.86 -26.08 18.29
C THR A 319 12.31 -24.70 17.98
N VAL A 320 11.19 -24.31 18.61
CA VAL A 320 10.49 -23.05 18.33
C VAL A 320 10.56 -22.14 19.56
N ASN A 321 11.30 -21.03 19.44
CA ASN A 321 11.29 -19.90 20.37
C ASN A 321 10.66 -18.65 19.72
N GLY A 322 10.49 -18.67 18.40
CA GLY A 322 9.86 -17.63 17.58
C GLY A 322 8.48 -18.04 17.10
N THR A 323 8.21 -17.84 15.81
CA THR A 323 6.92 -18.15 15.18
C THR A 323 7.05 -19.32 14.23
N VAL A 324 6.11 -20.26 14.29
CA VAL A 324 5.90 -21.25 13.23
C VAL A 324 4.49 -21.06 12.64
N ALA A 325 4.40 -21.04 11.31
CA ALA A 325 3.19 -20.81 10.54
C ALA A 325 3.18 -21.74 9.33
N PRO A 326 2.66 -22.94 9.43
CA PRO A 326 2.61 -23.89 8.32
C PRO A 326 1.87 -23.30 7.12
N GLY A 327 2.26 -23.73 5.93
CA GLY A 327 1.60 -23.25 4.71
C GLY A 327 2.23 -22.01 4.10
N ASN A 328 1.73 -21.65 2.92
CA ASN A 328 1.86 -20.35 2.26
C ASN A 328 0.47 -19.67 2.19
N SER A 329 -0.51 -20.30 2.68
CA SER A 329 -1.90 -20.17 3.03
C SER A 329 -2.22 -21.46 3.81
N ILE A 330 -3.46 -21.87 3.96
CA ILE A 330 -3.77 -23.15 4.63
C ILE A 330 -2.94 -24.29 4.04
N GLY A 331 -2.11 -24.94 4.86
CA GLY A 331 -1.20 -25.97 4.41
C GLY A 331 -0.60 -26.82 5.54
N THR A 332 0.22 -27.79 5.16
CA THR A 332 0.87 -28.71 6.14
C THR A 332 2.39 -28.56 6.06
N LEU A 333 3.01 -28.31 7.20
CA LEU A 333 4.48 -28.39 7.39
C LEU A 333 4.82 -29.75 8.02
N THR A 334 5.71 -30.49 7.38
CA THR A 334 6.17 -31.78 7.88
C THR A 334 7.46 -31.64 8.66
N ILE A 335 7.52 -32.27 9.85
CA ILE A 335 8.71 -32.34 10.68
C ILE A 335 9.23 -33.79 10.64
N ALA A 336 10.33 -34.02 9.94
CA ALA A 336 11.00 -35.32 9.91
C ALA A 336 11.81 -35.53 11.21
N GLY A 337 11.10 -35.67 12.33
CA GLY A 337 11.66 -35.75 13.67
C GLY A 337 10.71 -35.20 14.71
N SER A 338 11.24 -34.67 15.80
CA SER A 338 10.47 -34.12 16.93
C SER A 338 10.33 -32.61 16.82
N ILE A 339 9.26 -32.07 17.40
CA ILE A 339 9.09 -30.63 17.53
C ILE A 339 8.96 -30.22 18.99
N THR A 340 9.61 -29.11 19.36
CA THR A 340 9.53 -28.53 20.70
C THR A 340 9.08 -27.07 20.62
N PHE A 341 7.98 -26.72 21.30
CA PHE A 341 7.54 -25.34 21.51
C PHE A 341 7.99 -24.87 22.88
N ASN A 342 8.76 -23.80 22.94
CA ASN A 342 9.21 -23.19 24.18
C ASN A 342 8.29 -22.05 24.64
N PRO A 343 8.35 -21.63 25.91
CA PRO A 343 7.61 -20.46 26.40
C PRO A 343 7.88 -19.23 25.55
N GLY A 344 6.82 -18.49 25.19
CA GLY A 344 6.90 -17.29 24.34
C GLY A 344 6.86 -17.58 22.84
N SER A 345 6.92 -18.83 22.40
CA SER A 345 6.75 -19.20 21.00
C SER A 345 5.30 -18.97 20.52
N ILE A 346 5.16 -18.76 19.22
CA ILE A 346 3.85 -18.57 18.55
C ILE A 346 3.66 -19.68 17.54
N TYR A 347 2.57 -20.40 17.66
CA TYR A 347 2.04 -21.26 16.62
C TYR A 347 0.88 -20.55 15.91
N GLU A 348 1.15 -19.96 14.76
CA GLU A 348 0.15 -19.29 13.94
C GLU A 348 -0.57 -20.34 13.08
N VAL A 349 -1.90 -20.31 13.10
CA VAL A 349 -2.75 -21.30 12.44
C VAL A 349 -3.82 -20.58 11.64
N GLU A 350 -3.74 -20.65 10.30
CA GLU A 350 -4.83 -20.24 9.43
C GLU A 350 -5.94 -21.31 9.43
N ILE A 351 -7.19 -20.87 9.49
CA ILE A 351 -8.37 -21.73 9.39
C ILE A 351 -9.39 -21.16 8.41
N ASN A 352 -10.22 -22.02 7.83
CA ASN A 352 -11.38 -21.62 7.04
C ASN A 352 -12.68 -22.25 7.52
N ALA A 353 -13.80 -21.74 7.01
CA ALA A 353 -15.13 -22.20 7.36
C ALA A 353 -15.48 -23.60 6.84
N GLN A 354 -14.68 -24.17 5.92
CA GLN A 354 -14.82 -25.53 5.39
C GLN A 354 -14.18 -26.60 6.28
N GLY A 355 -13.64 -26.22 7.44
CA GLY A 355 -13.00 -27.14 8.37
C GLY A 355 -11.54 -27.45 8.04
N GLN A 356 -10.91 -26.72 7.14
CA GLN A 356 -9.49 -26.84 6.83
C GLN A 356 -8.67 -25.90 7.71
N SER A 357 -7.46 -26.34 8.07
CA SER A 357 -6.52 -25.53 8.87
C SER A 357 -5.08 -25.77 8.46
N ASP A 358 -4.23 -24.86 8.83
CA ASP A 358 -2.81 -25.13 8.93
C ASP A 358 -2.55 -26.29 9.87
N LYS A 359 -1.51 -27.08 9.54
CA LYS A 359 -1.19 -28.28 10.31
C LYS A 359 0.31 -28.52 10.36
N ILE A 360 0.78 -28.97 11.51
CA ILE A 360 2.09 -29.60 11.67
C ILE A 360 1.92 -31.12 11.77
N VAL A 361 2.73 -31.83 11.01
CA VAL A 361 2.83 -33.30 11.11
C VAL A 361 4.28 -33.66 11.47
N ALA A 362 4.51 -34.14 12.70
CA ALA A 362 5.80 -34.59 13.17
C ALA A 362 5.87 -36.10 13.20
N SER A 363 6.95 -36.68 12.67
CA SER A 363 7.21 -38.12 12.74
C SER A 363 7.71 -38.58 14.11
N GLY A 364 8.33 -37.72 14.89
CA GLY A 364 8.76 -37.91 16.25
C GLY A 364 7.71 -37.43 17.27
N THR A 365 8.19 -37.03 18.45
CA THR A 365 7.37 -36.50 19.53
C THR A 365 7.10 -35.02 19.37
N ALA A 366 6.01 -34.51 19.95
CA ALA A 366 5.82 -33.08 20.17
C ALA A 366 5.89 -32.78 21.66
N THR A 367 6.78 -31.85 22.03
CA THR A 367 6.94 -31.30 23.37
C THR A 367 6.46 -29.87 23.39
N ILE A 368 5.44 -29.58 24.18
CA ILE A 368 4.88 -28.23 24.27
C ILE A 368 5.09 -27.71 25.71
N ASN A 369 6.11 -26.88 25.89
CA ASN A 369 6.49 -26.29 27.17
C ASN A 369 5.78 -24.96 27.42
N GLY A 370 4.74 -24.64 26.65
CA GLY A 370 4.02 -23.37 26.64
C GLY A 370 3.92 -22.79 25.22
N GLY A 371 3.98 -21.45 25.09
CA GLY A 371 3.73 -20.77 23.84
C GLY A 371 2.23 -20.51 23.60
N THR A 372 1.89 -19.80 22.53
CA THR A 372 0.51 -19.40 22.21
C THR A 372 0.13 -19.85 20.82
N VAL A 373 -1.06 -20.44 20.67
CA VAL A 373 -1.66 -20.66 19.37
C VAL A 373 -2.39 -19.37 18.95
N GLN A 374 -1.98 -18.78 17.83
CA GLN A 374 -2.63 -17.62 17.24
C GLN A 374 -3.46 -18.05 16.03
N VAL A 375 -4.77 -18.02 16.17
CA VAL A 375 -5.69 -18.42 15.12
C VAL A 375 -5.98 -17.25 14.19
N LEU A 376 -5.70 -17.41 12.90
CA LEU A 376 -6.04 -16.48 11.83
C LEU A 376 -7.20 -17.09 11.02
N ALA A 377 -8.40 -16.66 11.36
CA ALA A 377 -9.59 -17.15 10.67
C ALA A 377 -9.77 -16.37 9.35
N GLY A 378 -9.86 -17.10 8.24
CA GLY A 378 -10.24 -16.55 6.94
C GLY A 378 -11.70 -16.12 6.92
N ALA A 379 -12.07 -15.33 5.89
CA ALA A 379 -13.48 -14.97 5.71
C ALA A 379 -14.34 -16.20 5.42
N GLY A 380 -15.49 -16.32 6.10
CA GLY A 380 -16.41 -17.45 5.88
C GLY A 380 -17.45 -17.58 6.96
N ASN A 381 -18.40 -18.47 6.77
CA ASN A 381 -19.46 -18.76 7.73
C ASN A 381 -19.07 -20.01 8.56
N TYR A 382 -18.47 -19.79 9.72
CA TYR A 382 -18.04 -20.85 10.64
C TYR A 382 -19.23 -21.48 11.35
N ALA A 383 -19.41 -22.77 11.17
CA ALA A 383 -20.39 -23.51 11.95
C ALA A 383 -19.97 -23.52 13.44
N PRO A 384 -20.90 -23.47 14.38
CA PRO A 384 -20.58 -23.62 15.80
C PRO A 384 -19.87 -24.96 16.06
N GLN A 385 -18.83 -24.91 16.91
CA GLN A 385 -18.05 -26.10 17.30
C GLN A 385 -17.27 -26.76 16.16
N THR A 386 -16.88 -26.00 15.11
CA THR A 386 -15.95 -26.50 14.10
C THR A 386 -14.62 -26.87 14.76
N ARG A 387 -14.16 -28.11 14.51
CA ARG A 387 -12.97 -28.68 15.12
C ARG A 387 -11.89 -28.90 14.06
N TYR A 388 -10.66 -28.47 14.34
CA TYR A 388 -9.51 -28.54 13.45
C TYR A 388 -8.39 -29.35 14.11
N ASN A 389 -7.76 -30.27 13.38
CA ASN A 389 -6.54 -30.94 13.81
C ASN A 389 -5.33 -30.09 13.39
N ILE A 390 -4.76 -29.35 14.31
CA ILE A 390 -3.66 -28.39 14.01
C ILE A 390 -2.25 -28.99 14.19
N LEU A 391 -2.10 -30.05 14.96
CA LEU A 391 -0.84 -30.78 15.13
C LEU A 391 -1.08 -32.25 15.32
N THR A 392 -0.28 -33.06 14.60
CA THR A 392 -0.18 -34.52 14.83
C THR A 392 1.28 -34.89 15.03
N ALA A 393 1.59 -35.61 16.10
CA ALA A 393 2.91 -36.18 16.38
C ALA A 393 2.81 -37.71 16.44
N THR A 394 3.43 -38.43 15.51
CA THR A 394 3.35 -39.89 15.43
C THR A 394 4.01 -40.57 16.64
N GLY A 395 5.07 -39.95 17.18
CA GLY A 395 5.71 -40.38 18.43
C GLY A 395 4.96 -39.98 19.72
N GLY A 396 3.81 -39.30 19.57
CA GLY A 396 2.97 -38.82 20.67
C GLY A 396 3.34 -37.44 21.22
N LEU A 397 2.44 -36.91 22.04
CA LEU A 397 2.70 -35.72 22.83
C LEU A 397 3.43 -36.16 24.12
N THR A 398 4.49 -35.40 24.53
CA THR A 398 5.15 -35.68 25.80
C THR A 398 4.23 -35.33 26.99
N ALA A 399 4.46 -35.91 28.15
CA ALA A 399 3.61 -35.66 29.32
C ALA A 399 3.54 -34.19 29.69
N ASN A 400 2.35 -33.67 30.02
CA ASN A 400 2.05 -32.28 30.37
C ASN A 400 2.33 -31.26 29.25
N SER A 401 2.37 -31.70 27.98
CA SER A 401 2.55 -30.84 26.81
C SER A 401 1.27 -30.03 26.54
N THR A 402 1.28 -28.74 26.86
CA THR A 402 0.15 -27.83 26.57
C THR A 402 0.63 -26.44 26.19
N PHE A 403 -0.07 -25.82 25.25
CA PHE A 403 0.10 -24.37 25.00
C PHE A 403 -0.43 -23.55 26.18
N SER A 404 0.20 -22.41 26.44
CA SER A 404 -0.21 -21.50 27.51
C SER A 404 -1.54 -20.80 27.23
N GLY A 405 -1.93 -20.71 25.97
CA GLY A 405 -3.16 -20.09 25.57
C GLY A 405 -3.42 -20.16 24.05
N VAL A 406 -4.60 -19.71 23.67
CA VAL A 406 -5.00 -19.58 22.28
C VAL A 406 -5.75 -18.28 22.07
N THR A 407 -5.47 -17.57 20.97
CA THR A 407 -6.09 -16.29 20.58
C THR A 407 -6.67 -16.36 19.18
N THR A 408 -7.58 -15.45 18.82
CA THR A 408 -8.16 -15.35 17.49
C THR A 408 -8.34 -13.88 17.08
N ASN A 409 -8.39 -13.64 15.78
CA ASN A 409 -8.75 -12.35 15.20
C ASN A 409 -10.27 -12.11 15.15
N LEU A 410 -11.11 -13.11 15.45
CA LEU A 410 -12.57 -12.99 15.43
C LEU A 410 -13.11 -12.45 16.76
N ALA A 411 -14.10 -11.53 16.68
CA ALA A 411 -14.65 -10.89 17.86
C ALA A 411 -15.65 -11.77 18.64
N PHE A 412 -16.34 -12.64 17.93
CA PHE A 412 -17.51 -13.36 18.45
C PHE A 412 -17.32 -14.87 18.57
N LEU A 413 -16.14 -15.37 18.21
CA LEU A 413 -15.75 -16.76 18.37
C LEU A 413 -14.58 -16.88 19.34
N THR A 414 -14.69 -17.78 20.30
CA THR A 414 -13.62 -18.10 21.23
C THR A 414 -12.97 -19.42 20.81
N PRO A 415 -11.66 -19.44 20.56
CA PRO A 415 -10.90 -20.66 20.32
C PRO A 415 -10.66 -21.40 21.64
N SER A 416 -10.64 -22.72 21.59
CA SER A 416 -10.20 -23.58 22.68
C SER A 416 -9.37 -24.75 22.15
N LEU A 417 -8.40 -25.21 22.97
CA LEU A 417 -7.53 -26.33 22.61
C LEU A 417 -7.93 -27.58 23.40
N SER A 418 -7.82 -28.72 22.76
CA SER A 418 -7.91 -30.03 23.38
C SER A 418 -6.83 -30.97 22.85
N TYR A 419 -6.41 -31.92 23.66
CA TYR A 419 -5.25 -32.74 23.43
C TYR A 419 -5.66 -34.23 23.55
N ASP A 420 -5.12 -35.06 22.68
CA ASP A 420 -5.12 -36.50 22.85
C ASP A 420 -3.65 -37.01 22.84
N ALA A 421 -3.45 -38.32 22.81
CA ALA A 421 -2.11 -38.91 22.89
C ALA A 421 -1.16 -38.43 21.77
N SER A 422 -1.67 -37.99 20.63
CA SER A 422 -0.88 -37.68 19.46
C SER A 422 -1.27 -36.37 18.76
N ASN A 423 -2.37 -35.73 19.18
CA ASN A 423 -2.92 -34.62 18.44
C ASN A 423 -3.23 -33.41 19.34
N VAL A 424 -3.11 -32.21 18.74
CA VAL A 424 -3.66 -30.97 19.25
C VAL A 424 -4.83 -30.55 18.36
N TRP A 425 -5.97 -30.32 19.00
CA TRP A 425 -7.22 -29.95 18.35
C TRP A 425 -7.60 -28.52 18.75
N LEU A 426 -7.98 -27.71 17.76
CA LEU A 426 -8.58 -26.42 17.95
C LEU A 426 -10.09 -26.51 17.73
N THR A 427 -10.88 -25.90 18.62
CA THR A 427 -12.33 -25.79 18.47
C THR A 427 -12.71 -24.30 18.54
N MET A 428 -13.52 -23.83 17.59
CA MET A 428 -14.07 -22.48 17.56
C MET A 428 -15.50 -22.49 18.08
N THR A 429 -15.79 -21.73 19.13
CA THR A 429 -17.11 -21.70 19.76
C THR A 429 -17.65 -20.27 19.81
N ARG A 430 -18.96 -20.05 19.54
CA ARG A 430 -19.60 -18.74 19.72
C ARG A 430 -19.46 -18.32 21.19
N ASN A 431 -18.92 -17.12 21.43
CA ASN A 431 -18.81 -16.54 22.76
C ASN A 431 -20.08 -15.74 23.16
N ASN A 432 -20.13 -15.23 24.37
CA ASN A 432 -21.28 -14.50 24.89
C ASN A 432 -21.17 -12.98 24.66
N ILE A 433 -20.32 -12.52 23.76
CA ILE A 433 -20.19 -11.11 23.43
C ILE A 433 -21.35 -10.73 22.51
N ASP A 434 -22.22 -9.85 22.98
CA ASP A 434 -23.29 -9.25 22.17
C ASP A 434 -22.69 -8.43 21.03
N PHE A 435 -23.30 -8.45 19.86
CA PHE A 435 -22.84 -7.65 18.72
C PHE A 435 -22.81 -6.14 19.05
N LYS A 436 -23.82 -5.64 19.78
CA LYS A 436 -23.87 -4.24 20.23
C LYS A 436 -22.68 -3.83 21.09
N ALA A 437 -22.03 -4.76 21.81
CA ALA A 437 -20.89 -4.48 22.67
C ALA A 437 -19.62 -4.08 21.89
N ILE A 438 -19.56 -4.41 20.59
CA ILE A 438 -18.44 -4.06 19.70
C ILE A 438 -18.63 -2.69 19.05
N GLY A 439 -19.88 -2.20 18.97
CA GLY A 439 -20.19 -0.88 18.44
C GLY A 439 -19.57 0.23 19.31
N VAL A 440 -19.06 1.28 18.66
CA VAL A 440 -18.47 2.45 19.31
C VAL A 440 -19.30 3.72 19.09
N THR A 441 -20.24 3.71 18.13
CA THR A 441 -21.19 4.80 17.91
C THR A 441 -22.61 4.34 18.21
N PRO A 442 -23.53 5.24 18.58
CA PRO A 442 -24.93 4.90 18.81
C PRO A 442 -25.55 4.12 17.63
N ASN A 443 -25.30 4.51 16.39
CA ASN A 443 -25.81 3.79 15.22
C ASN A 443 -25.23 2.36 15.11
N GLN A 444 -23.93 2.18 15.38
CA GLN A 444 -23.31 0.85 15.39
C GLN A 444 -23.87 -0.04 16.50
N ILE A 445 -24.06 0.52 17.69
CA ILE A 445 -24.66 -0.18 18.84
C ILE A 445 -26.09 -0.62 18.51
N ALA A 446 -26.89 0.29 17.95
CA ALA A 446 -28.26 0.02 17.58
C ALA A 446 -28.37 -1.06 16.47
N ALA A 447 -27.60 -0.90 15.38
CA ALA A 447 -27.56 -1.88 14.29
C ALA A 447 -27.05 -3.26 14.77
N GLY A 448 -26.02 -3.28 15.63
CA GLY A 448 -25.49 -4.50 16.25
C GLY A 448 -26.56 -5.20 17.09
N GLY A 449 -27.35 -4.45 17.87
CA GLY A 449 -28.49 -4.98 18.62
C GLY A 449 -29.60 -5.53 17.72
N GLY A 450 -29.89 -4.86 16.63
CA GLY A 450 -30.81 -5.32 15.61
C GLY A 450 -30.36 -6.64 14.96
N VAL A 451 -29.06 -6.78 14.65
CA VAL A 451 -28.49 -8.04 14.12
C VAL A 451 -28.51 -9.15 15.17
N GLU A 452 -28.17 -8.86 16.44
CA GLU A 452 -28.23 -9.85 17.54
C GLU A 452 -29.63 -10.44 17.67
N SER A 453 -30.67 -9.62 17.52
CA SER A 453 -32.07 -10.05 17.63
C SER A 453 -32.53 -11.06 16.56
N LEU A 454 -31.78 -11.19 15.46
CA LEU A 454 -32.07 -12.15 14.39
C LEU A 454 -31.79 -13.59 14.81
N GLY A 455 -30.84 -13.79 15.71
CA GLY A 455 -30.47 -15.11 16.22
C GLY A 455 -29.68 -15.97 15.23
N PHE A 456 -29.10 -17.02 15.77
CA PHE A 456 -28.32 -17.99 15.01
C PHE A 456 -29.14 -18.65 13.90
N GLY A 457 -28.53 -18.87 12.75
CA GLY A 457 -29.18 -19.43 11.56
C GLY A 457 -29.62 -18.38 10.54
N ASN A 458 -29.78 -17.12 10.96
CA ASN A 458 -30.01 -16.01 10.04
C ASN A 458 -28.71 -15.66 9.29
N SER A 459 -28.82 -15.36 7.97
CA SER A 459 -27.64 -15.10 7.13
C SER A 459 -26.84 -13.86 7.57
N ILE A 460 -27.50 -12.80 8.03
CA ILE A 460 -26.85 -11.59 8.53
C ILE A 460 -26.15 -11.88 9.85
N TYR A 461 -26.84 -12.51 10.79
CA TYR A 461 -26.28 -12.92 12.08
C TYR A 461 -25.02 -13.78 11.89
N ASN A 462 -25.12 -14.80 11.01
CA ASN A 462 -24.00 -15.69 10.74
C ASN A 462 -22.83 -14.94 10.10
N ALA A 463 -23.08 -14.05 9.12
CA ALA A 463 -22.03 -13.24 8.50
C ALA A 463 -21.31 -12.35 9.52
N VAL A 464 -22.05 -11.69 10.41
CA VAL A 464 -21.49 -10.81 11.45
C VAL A 464 -20.72 -11.60 12.50
N SER A 465 -21.20 -12.78 12.91
CA SER A 465 -20.54 -13.65 13.90
C SER A 465 -19.10 -14.01 13.53
N ASN A 466 -18.74 -13.92 12.25
CA ASN A 466 -17.45 -14.32 11.71
C ASN A 466 -16.52 -13.13 11.42
N LEU A 467 -16.80 -11.98 12.00
CA LEU A 467 -16.02 -10.76 11.77
C LEU A 467 -15.07 -10.47 12.94
N SER A 468 -13.96 -9.83 12.61
CA SER A 468 -13.14 -9.14 13.61
C SER A 468 -13.87 -7.90 14.13
N ALA A 469 -13.47 -7.35 15.27
CA ALA A 469 -14.10 -6.14 15.82
C ALA A 469 -14.11 -4.94 14.85
N PRO A 470 -13.03 -4.60 14.12
CA PRO A 470 -13.08 -3.53 13.12
C PRO A 470 -14.04 -3.83 11.96
N GLN A 471 -14.06 -5.08 11.46
CA GLN A 471 -14.98 -5.49 10.40
C GLN A 471 -16.43 -5.44 10.86
N ALA A 472 -16.73 -5.87 12.08
CA ALA A 472 -18.07 -5.82 12.66
C ALA A 472 -18.58 -4.36 12.77
N ARG A 473 -17.74 -3.41 13.19
CA ARG A 473 -18.09 -1.98 13.22
C ARG A 473 -18.42 -1.44 11.85
N SER A 474 -17.61 -1.79 10.85
CA SER A 474 -17.90 -1.42 9.45
C SER A 474 -19.20 -2.04 8.95
N ALA A 475 -19.45 -3.30 9.29
CA ALA A 475 -20.68 -4.01 8.97
C ALA A 475 -21.91 -3.34 9.59
N PHE A 476 -21.85 -2.95 10.87
CA PHE A 476 -22.94 -2.25 11.53
C PHE A 476 -23.26 -0.91 10.86
N GLY A 477 -22.25 -0.17 10.39
CA GLY A 477 -22.48 1.04 9.62
C GLY A 477 -23.25 0.75 8.31
N GLN A 478 -22.86 -0.26 7.55
CA GLN A 478 -23.56 -0.66 6.32
C GLN A 478 -24.97 -1.18 6.59
N LEU A 479 -25.17 -1.89 7.73
CA LEU A 479 -26.45 -2.47 8.12
C LEU A 479 -27.41 -1.48 8.77
N SER A 480 -26.91 -0.31 9.19
CA SER A 480 -27.69 0.70 9.93
C SER A 480 -28.86 1.31 9.13
N GLY A 481 -28.72 1.40 7.79
CA GLY A 481 -29.70 2.11 6.96
C GLY A 481 -29.72 3.63 7.20
N GLU A 482 -28.59 4.21 7.62
CA GLU A 482 -28.42 5.64 7.98
C GLU A 482 -28.91 6.60 6.90
N ILE A 483 -28.80 6.23 5.61
CA ILE A 483 -29.28 7.04 4.48
C ILE A 483 -30.75 7.44 4.64
N ASN A 484 -31.59 6.55 5.16
CA ASN A 484 -33.01 6.78 5.35
C ASN A 484 -33.33 7.79 6.49
N ALA A 485 -32.47 7.85 7.50
CA ALA A 485 -32.54 8.87 8.54
C ALA A 485 -31.96 10.21 8.06
N SER A 486 -30.84 10.16 7.32
CA SER A 486 -30.15 11.35 6.81
C SER A 486 -30.91 12.06 5.68
N ALA A 487 -31.73 11.35 4.89
CA ALA A 487 -32.63 11.94 3.90
C ALA A 487 -33.57 12.98 4.49
N LYS A 488 -34.01 12.81 5.75
CA LYS A 488 -34.89 13.73 6.45
C LYS A 488 -34.23 15.10 6.67
N THR A 489 -32.93 15.13 6.99
CA THR A 489 -32.15 16.36 7.06
C THR A 489 -32.21 17.14 5.76
N THR A 490 -32.07 16.44 4.63
CA THR A 490 -32.15 17.04 3.30
C THR A 490 -33.54 17.65 3.05
N MET A 491 -34.62 16.91 3.30
CA MET A 491 -36.00 17.37 3.06
C MET A 491 -36.38 18.60 3.93
N ILE A 492 -35.95 18.60 5.19
CA ILE A 492 -36.18 19.73 6.10
C ILE A 492 -35.38 20.96 5.67
N ASP A 493 -34.11 20.80 5.32
CA ASP A 493 -33.28 21.92 4.85
C ASP A 493 -33.78 22.49 3.51
N ASP A 494 -34.25 21.63 2.61
CA ASP A 494 -34.79 22.04 1.30
C ASP A 494 -36.09 22.84 1.41
N SER A 495 -36.83 22.74 2.51
CA SER A 495 -38.05 23.53 2.75
C SER A 495 -37.83 25.05 2.62
N ARG A 496 -36.59 25.52 2.78
CA ARG A 496 -36.23 26.95 2.68
C ARG A 496 -36.45 27.55 1.28
N PHE A 497 -36.36 26.74 0.21
CA PHE A 497 -36.42 27.26 -1.17
C PHE A 497 -37.78 27.82 -1.52
N VAL A 498 -38.87 27.13 -1.18
CA VAL A 498 -40.25 27.66 -1.42
C VAL A 498 -40.51 28.88 -0.55
N ARG A 499 -40.06 28.88 0.72
CA ARG A 499 -40.15 30.03 1.62
C ARG A 499 -39.36 31.23 1.10
N GLY A 500 -38.12 30.97 0.59
CA GLY A 500 -37.29 32.01 -0.02
C GLY A 500 -37.95 32.63 -1.25
N ALA A 501 -38.46 31.81 -2.17
CA ALA A 501 -39.13 32.29 -3.39
C ALA A 501 -40.31 33.17 -3.10
N VAL A 502 -41.14 32.78 -2.13
CA VAL A 502 -42.33 33.57 -1.69
C VAL A 502 -41.92 34.91 -1.08
N ASN A 503 -40.94 34.91 -0.15
CA ASN A 503 -40.46 36.15 0.48
C ASN A 503 -39.82 37.08 -0.53
N ASP A 504 -39.07 36.55 -1.53
CA ASP A 504 -38.46 37.32 -2.62
C ASP A 504 -39.56 37.97 -3.47
N ARG A 505 -40.63 37.22 -3.80
CA ARG A 505 -41.76 37.75 -4.60
C ARG A 505 -42.45 38.88 -3.85
N ILE A 506 -42.82 38.74 -2.59
CA ILE A 506 -43.52 39.79 -1.83
C ILE A 506 -42.62 41.04 -1.66
N ARG A 507 -41.28 40.84 -1.45
CA ARG A 507 -40.34 41.98 -1.45
C ARG A 507 -40.36 42.75 -2.76
N ALA A 508 -40.36 42.06 -3.88
CA ALA A 508 -40.38 42.66 -5.21
C ALA A 508 -41.69 43.39 -5.46
N ALA A 509 -42.81 42.83 -5.00
CA ALA A 509 -44.14 43.45 -5.15
C ALA A 509 -44.31 44.79 -4.42
N PHE A 510 -43.58 45.00 -3.34
CA PHE A 510 -43.61 46.21 -2.55
C PHE A 510 -42.34 47.07 -2.66
N ASP A 511 -41.49 46.84 -3.67
CA ASP A 511 -40.19 47.52 -3.86
C ASP A 511 -39.35 47.63 -2.56
N ARG A 512 -39.21 46.53 -1.87
CA ARG A 512 -38.43 46.46 -0.61
C ARG A 512 -36.97 46.18 -0.86
N VAL A 513 -36.17 46.45 0.18
CA VAL A 513 -34.72 46.31 0.12
C VAL A 513 -34.30 44.89 -0.26
N GLY A 514 -33.39 44.78 -1.20
CA GLY A 514 -32.90 43.49 -1.69
C GLY A 514 -33.89 42.75 -2.59
N ALA A 515 -34.96 43.38 -3.02
CA ALA A 515 -35.86 42.85 -4.03
C ALA A 515 -35.14 42.70 -5.38
N ALA A 516 -35.36 41.58 -6.07
CA ALA A 516 -34.95 41.45 -7.47
C ALA A 516 -35.84 42.34 -8.35
N ASN A 517 -35.25 43.16 -9.22
CA ASN A 517 -35.98 44.03 -10.16
C ASN A 517 -36.58 43.20 -11.32
N GLY A 518 -37.27 42.11 -11.01
CA GLY A 518 -37.91 41.23 -12.00
C GLY A 518 -39.24 41.80 -12.52
N ALA A 519 -39.49 41.68 -13.81
CA ALA A 519 -40.79 41.91 -14.35
C ALA A 519 -41.68 40.69 -14.09
N VAL A 520 -43.00 40.91 -14.05
CA VAL A 520 -44.04 39.88 -13.89
C VAL A 520 -44.99 39.95 -15.05
N THR A 521 -45.72 38.88 -15.34
CA THR A 521 -46.77 38.89 -16.34
C THR A 521 -48.12 39.24 -15.69
N THR A 522 -48.81 40.18 -16.24
CA THR A 522 -50.26 40.46 -15.95
C THR A 522 -51.08 40.23 -17.18
N TYR A 523 -52.41 40.24 -17.03
CA TYR A 523 -53.34 40.14 -18.13
C TYR A 523 -54.18 41.40 -18.18
N ILE A 524 -54.10 42.16 -19.29
CA ILE A 524 -54.95 43.37 -19.62
C ILE A 524 -55.74 43.01 -20.83
N ASP A 525 -57.04 43.17 -20.76
CA ASP A 525 -58.01 42.80 -21.82
C ASP A 525 -57.82 41.35 -22.35
N GLY A 526 -57.48 40.42 -21.42
CA GLY A 526 -57.25 39.01 -21.73
C GLY A 526 -55.96 38.71 -22.45
N LYS A 527 -55.05 39.69 -22.67
CA LYS A 527 -53.72 39.51 -23.26
C LYS A 527 -52.62 39.54 -22.21
N PRO A 528 -51.63 38.65 -22.27
CA PRO A 528 -50.51 38.69 -21.37
C PRO A 528 -49.63 39.93 -21.65
N VAL A 529 -49.33 40.72 -20.59
CA VAL A 529 -48.48 41.91 -20.67
C VAL A 529 -47.42 41.81 -19.56
N THR A 530 -46.19 42.09 -19.91
CA THR A 530 -45.11 42.12 -18.94
C THR A 530 -45.02 43.52 -18.28
N VAL A 531 -45.10 43.54 -16.94
CA VAL A 531 -45.15 44.78 -16.15
C VAL A 531 -44.09 44.72 -15.02
N ALA A 532 -43.91 45.84 -14.33
CA ALA A 532 -43.04 45.86 -13.17
C ALA A 532 -43.57 44.93 -12.05
N ALA A 533 -42.64 44.39 -11.22
CA ALA A 533 -43.00 43.51 -10.10
C ALA A 533 -43.97 44.17 -9.11
N THR A 534 -44.00 45.52 -9.05
CA THR A 534 -44.81 46.35 -8.18
C THR A 534 -46.21 46.62 -8.74
N THR A 535 -46.64 45.95 -9.83
CA THR A 535 -47.95 46.13 -10.40
C THR A 535 -49.11 45.97 -9.40
N ASP A 536 -50.15 46.79 -9.54
CA ASP A 536 -51.40 46.72 -8.77
C ASP A 536 -52.40 45.72 -9.36
N HIS A 537 -52.00 45.00 -10.40
CA HIS A 537 -52.80 43.95 -11.03
C HIS A 537 -52.36 42.54 -10.56
N LEU A 538 -53.17 41.54 -10.99
CA LEU A 538 -52.77 40.14 -10.86
C LEU A 538 -51.40 39.95 -11.52
N ALA A 539 -50.39 39.41 -10.78
CA ALA A 539 -49.05 39.17 -11.26
C ALA A 539 -48.77 37.66 -11.29
N VAL A 540 -48.28 37.18 -12.40
CA VAL A 540 -47.78 35.79 -12.54
C VAL A 540 -46.26 35.86 -12.64
N TRP A 541 -45.57 35.00 -11.88
CA TRP A 541 -44.15 34.99 -11.77
C TRP A 541 -43.56 33.56 -11.80
N GLY A 542 -42.32 33.42 -12.14
CA GLY A 542 -41.55 32.17 -12.08
C GLY A 542 -40.15 32.38 -11.60
N GLN A 543 -39.56 31.37 -10.97
CA GLN A 543 -38.22 31.39 -10.47
C GLN A 543 -37.59 30.00 -10.59
N GLY A 544 -36.42 29.89 -11.24
CA GLY A 544 -35.54 28.72 -11.22
C GLY A 544 -34.50 28.80 -10.12
N PHE A 545 -34.09 27.68 -9.56
CA PHE A 545 -33.08 27.63 -8.52
C PHE A 545 -32.29 26.33 -8.60
N GLY A 546 -31.05 26.36 -8.06
CA GLY A 546 -30.21 25.20 -7.83
C GLY A 546 -29.35 25.38 -6.59
N SER A 547 -29.08 24.30 -5.89
CA SER A 547 -28.20 24.31 -4.71
C SER A 547 -27.44 23.02 -4.62
N TRP A 548 -26.22 23.09 -4.08
CA TRP A 548 -25.37 21.95 -3.81
C TRP A 548 -24.56 22.19 -2.54
N GLY A 549 -24.34 21.13 -1.79
CA GLY A 549 -23.62 21.25 -0.53
C GLY A 549 -23.43 19.93 0.17
N ASN A 550 -22.92 20.02 1.39
CA ASN A 550 -22.73 18.89 2.25
C ASN A 550 -22.96 19.25 3.71
N THR A 551 -23.34 18.24 4.46
CA THR A 551 -23.39 18.28 5.92
C THR A 551 -22.44 17.23 6.47
N ASN A 552 -21.47 17.64 7.28
CA ASN A 552 -20.49 16.73 7.87
C ASN A 552 -21.17 15.85 8.92
N GLY A 553 -20.63 14.64 9.09
CA GLY A 553 -21.05 13.77 10.19
C GLY A 553 -20.70 14.34 11.57
N ASP A 554 -21.32 13.77 12.58
CA ASP A 554 -21.15 14.13 14.00
C ASP A 554 -20.36 13.08 14.80
N GLY A 555 -19.76 12.09 14.11
CA GLY A 555 -19.09 10.93 14.70
C GLY A 555 -20.03 9.74 14.94
N ASN A 556 -21.35 9.93 14.85
CA ASN A 556 -22.36 8.87 14.84
C ASN A 556 -22.87 8.59 13.42
N ALA A 557 -23.32 9.64 12.73
CA ALA A 557 -23.68 9.61 11.31
C ALA A 557 -22.53 10.12 10.44
N THR A 558 -22.43 9.63 9.22
CA THR A 558 -21.37 10.01 8.26
C THR A 558 -21.78 11.20 7.41
N ARG A 559 -20.84 11.77 6.67
CA ARG A 559 -21.07 12.94 5.82
C ARG A 559 -22.13 12.68 4.75
N LEU A 560 -23.09 13.61 4.66
CA LEU A 560 -24.13 13.66 3.65
C LEU A 560 -23.81 14.72 2.61
N ASN A 561 -23.76 14.37 1.32
CA ASN A 561 -23.74 15.31 0.21
C ASN A 561 -25.13 15.43 -0.36
N ARG A 562 -25.48 16.61 -0.87
CA ARG A 562 -26.76 16.83 -1.54
C ARG A 562 -26.67 17.84 -2.67
N SER A 563 -27.60 17.73 -3.61
CA SER A 563 -27.94 18.78 -4.58
C SER A 563 -29.43 18.80 -4.81
N ILE A 564 -29.94 19.99 -5.13
CA ILE A 564 -31.36 20.19 -5.53
C ILE A 564 -31.39 21.19 -6.65
N ASP A 565 -32.25 20.96 -7.59
CA ASP A 565 -32.62 21.92 -8.63
C ASP A 565 -34.12 21.87 -8.90
N GLY A 566 -34.65 22.99 -9.36
CA GLY A 566 -36.09 23.09 -9.60
C GLY A 566 -36.57 24.46 -9.98
N PHE A 567 -37.90 24.61 -9.99
CA PHE A 567 -38.55 25.88 -10.27
C PHE A 567 -39.86 26.07 -9.47
N PHE A 568 -40.22 27.32 -9.25
CA PHE A 568 -41.50 27.73 -8.72
C PHE A 568 -42.21 28.62 -9.71
N ILE A 569 -43.56 28.50 -9.76
CA ILE A 569 -44.46 29.41 -10.43
C ILE A 569 -45.50 29.88 -9.42
N GLY A 570 -45.90 31.14 -9.51
CA GLY A 570 -46.90 31.66 -8.60
C GLY A 570 -47.71 32.79 -9.23
N ALA A 571 -48.80 33.06 -8.59
CA ALA A 571 -49.64 34.21 -8.95
C ALA A 571 -50.11 34.91 -7.69
N ASP A 572 -50.14 36.25 -7.72
CA ASP A 572 -50.58 37.08 -6.59
C ASP A 572 -51.29 38.34 -7.06
N ALA A 573 -52.21 38.81 -6.25
CA ALA A 573 -52.97 40.02 -6.50
C ALA A 573 -53.13 40.88 -5.25
N PRO A 574 -53.27 42.21 -5.39
CA PRO A 574 -53.65 43.06 -4.27
C PRO A 574 -55.05 42.69 -3.77
N ALA A 575 -55.18 42.67 -2.45
CA ALA A 575 -56.43 42.47 -1.75
C ALA A 575 -56.41 43.35 -0.52
N PHE A 576 -57.56 43.98 -0.17
CA PHE A 576 -57.63 44.98 0.85
C PHE A 576 -56.64 46.13 0.66
N ASP A 577 -56.65 47.16 1.41
CA ASP A 577 -55.92 48.41 1.07
C ASP A 577 -54.41 48.29 0.88
N ASN A 578 -53.73 47.46 1.62
CA ASN A 578 -52.25 47.31 1.51
C ASN A 578 -51.77 45.84 1.56
N TRP A 579 -52.64 44.88 1.35
CA TRP A 579 -52.23 43.46 1.35
C TRP A 579 -52.10 42.93 -0.06
N ARG A 580 -51.21 41.99 -0.22
CA ARG A 580 -51.09 41.18 -1.41
C ARG A 580 -51.12 39.70 -1.03
N PHE A 581 -51.94 38.88 -1.70
CA PHE A 581 -52.07 37.45 -1.47
C PHE A 581 -51.83 36.69 -2.75
N GLY A 582 -51.25 35.50 -2.62
CA GLY A 582 -50.94 34.64 -3.76
C GLY A 582 -50.85 33.17 -3.43
N ALA A 583 -50.72 32.39 -4.48
CA ALA A 583 -50.45 30.96 -4.41
C ALA A 583 -49.18 30.66 -5.20
N VAL A 584 -48.44 29.62 -4.76
CA VAL A 584 -47.23 29.12 -5.40
C VAL A 584 -47.37 27.62 -5.61
N ALA A 585 -46.86 27.14 -6.75
CA ALA A 585 -46.66 25.73 -7.03
C ALA A 585 -45.24 25.54 -7.60
N GLY A 586 -44.67 24.36 -7.49
CA GLY A 586 -43.34 24.09 -8.03
C GLY A 586 -42.98 22.63 -8.03
N TYR A 587 -41.87 22.37 -8.69
CA TYR A 587 -41.24 21.07 -8.75
C TYR A 587 -39.75 21.22 -8.48
N SER A 588 -39.17 20.26 -7.76
CA SER A 588 -37.71 20.14 -7.64
C SER A 588 -37.30 18.68 -7.56
N ALA A 589 -36.08 18.41 -8.03
CA ALA A 589 -35.40 17.13 -7.86
C ALA A 589 -34.26 17.28 -6.87
N THR A 590 -34.18 16.39 -5.88
CA THR A 590 -33.13 16.37 -4.88
C THR A 590 -32.33 15.08 -5.00
N HIS A 591 -31.01 15.18 -5.03
CA HIS A 591 -30.10 14.04 -4.94
C HIS A 591 -29.30 14.12 -3.63
N PHE A 592 -29.05 12.97 -3.00
CA PHE A 592 -28.29 12.88 -1.78
C PHE A 592 -27.50 11.57 -1.72
N ASP A 593 -26.29 11.60 -1.11
CA ASP A 593 -25.44 10.43 -0.97
C ASP A 593 -24.61 10.42 0.33
N VAL A 594 -24.38 9.21 0.83
CA VAL A 594 -23.49 8.88 1.94
C VAL A 594 -22.41 7.93 1.42
N LYS A 595 -21.28 8.49 0.99
CA LYS A 595 -20.24 7.74 0.25
C LYS A 595 -19.60 6.61 1.07
N ASP A 596 -19.39 6.82 2.37
CA ASP A 596 -18.70 5.86 3.23
C ASP A 596 -19.47 4.53 3.34
N TYR A 597 -20.81 4.59 3.18
CA TYR A 597 -21.67 3.40 3.22
C TYR A 597 -22.25 3.02 1.85
N ARG A 598 -21.72 3.58 0.76
CA ARG A 598 -22.19 3.30 -0.62
C ARG A 598 -23.70 3.40 -0.74
N SER A 599 -24.25 4.46 -0.17
CA SER A 599 -25.68 4.71 -0.16
C SER A 599 -25.97 6.02 -0.88
N SER A 600 -27.03 6.05 -1.67
CA SER A 600 -27.50 7.23 -2.39
C SER A 600 -29.01 7.23 -2.53
N GLY A 601 -29.57 8.37 -2.83
CA GLY A 601 -31.01 8.48 -3.10
C GLY A 601 -31.34 9.74 -3.87
N TRP A 602 -32.57 9.78 -4.33
CA TRP A 602 -33.17 10.95 -4.98
C TRP A 602 -34.60 11.12 -4.52
N SER A 603 -35.12 12.32 -4.67
CA SER A 603 -36.49 12.67 -4.36
C SER A 603 -37.05 13.62 -5.40
N ASP A 604 -38.22 13.29 -5.91
CA ASP A 604 -39.03 14.19 -6.71
C ASP A 604 -39.98 14.94 -5.76
N ASN A 605 -39.96 16.30 -5.79
CA ASN A 605 -40.65 17.11 -4.80
C ASN A 605 -41.68 18.02 -5.52
N TYR A 606 -42.91 17.93 -5.08
CA TYR A 606 -44.03 18.71 -5.60
C TYR A 606 -44.50 19.69 -4.51
N HIS A 607 -44.42 21.00 -4.84
CA HIS A 607 -44.65 22.07 -3.88
C HIS A 607 -45.94 22.78 -4.17
N VAL A 608 -46.72 23.07 -3.13
CA VAL A 608 -47.85 23.98 -3.17
C VAL A 608 -47.86 24.89 -1.97
N GLY A 609 -48.31 26.14 -2.08
CA GLY A 609 -48.37 27.06 -0.96
C GLY A 609 -49.24 28.26 -1.21
N LEU A 610 -49.63 28.89 -0.08
CA LEU A 610 -50.32 30.16 -0.04
C LEU A 610 -49.44 31.17 0.69
N TYR A 611 -49.46 32.40 0.25
CA TYR A 611 -48.66 33.44 0.84
C TYR A 611 -49.33 34.81 0.80
N GLY A 612 -48.81 35.70 1.63
CA GLY A 612 -49.26 37.08 1.63
C GLY A 612 -48.26 38.00 2.30
N GLY A 613 -48.49 39.29 2.10
CA GLY A 613 -47.66 40.30 2.75
C GLY A 613 -48.29 41.67 2.65
N THR A 614 -47.79 42.55 3.51
CA THR A 614 -48.22 43.93 3.58
C THR A 614 -47.07 44.83 4.04
N THR A 615 -47.28 46.12 3.92
CA THR A 615 -46.35 47.14 4.40
C THR A 615 -47.07 48.23 5.16
N TRP A 616 -46.53 48.63 6.31
CA TRP A 616 -46.97 49.77 7.13
C TRP A 616 -45.83 50.79 7.24
N GLY A 617 -45.77 51.73 6.29
CA GLY A 617 -44.61 52.62 6.17
C GLY A 617 -43.31 51.87 5.94
N ALA A 618 -42.34 51.98 6.82
CA ALA A 618 -41.06 51.28 6.76
C ALA A 618 -41.15 49.81 7.13
N LEU A 619 -42.15 49.39 7.93
CA LEU A 619 -42.29 48.00 8.36
C LEU A 619 -42.96 47.15 7.27
N ALA A 620 -42.42 45.99 6.99
CA ALA A 620 -42.95 45.00 6.08
C ALA A 620 -43.22 43.68 6.80
N PHE A 621 -44.36 43.07 6.54
CA PHE A 621 -44.70 41.73 7.01
C PHE A 621 -44.95 40.80 5.82
N ARG A 622 -44.38 39.62 5.91
CA ARG A 622 -44.47 38.56 4.89
C ARG A 622 -44.81 37.25 5.60
N THR A 623 -45.73 36.46 5.08
CA THR A 623 -46.09 35.19 5.69
C THR A 623 -46.56 34.21 4.62
N GLY A 624 -46.55 32.94 5.00
CA GLY A 624 -47.08 31.90 4.11
C GLY A 624 -47.11 30.52 4.79
N THR A 625 -47.78 29.63 4.09
CA THR A 625 -47.80 28.20 4.38
C THR A 625 -47.52 27.44 3.09
N ALA A 626 -46.78 26.36 3.21
CA ALA A 626 -46.51 25.49 2.08
C ALA A 626 -46.56 24.02 2.51
N PHE A 627 -46.92 23.19 1.53
CA PHE A 627 -46.84 21.73 1.65
C PHE A 627 -46.05 21.19 0.47
N THR A 628 -45.11 20.27 0.77
CA THR A 628 -44.29 19.58 -0.24
C THR A 628 -44.51 18.08 -0.10
N VAL A 629 -44.92 17.44 -1.21
CA VAL A 629 -44.92 15.97 -1.33
C VAL A 629 -43.57 15.54 -1.89
N HIS A 630 -42.95 14.57 -1.24
CA HIS A 630 -41.69 13.97 -1.65
C HIS A 630 -41.94 12.52 -2.08
N ASP A 631 -41.45 12.15 -3.26
CA ASP A 631 -41.37 10.78 -3.75
C ASP A 631 -39.91 10.36 -3.71
N ILE A 632 -39.54 9.51 -2.74
CA ILE A 632 -38.17 9.24 -2.35
C ILE A 632 -37.78 7.83 -2.75
N THR A 633 -36.63 7.68 -3.42
CA THR A 633 -35.98 6.40 -3.63
C THR A 633 -34.60 6.45 -3.03
N ALA A 634 -34.28 5.51 -2.13
CA ALA A 634 -32.96 5.35 -1.51
C ALA A 634 -32.40 3.98 -1.83
N THR A 635 -31.12 3.91 -2.20
CA THR A 635 -30.40 2.67 -2.49
C THR A 635 -29.16 2.56 -1.59
N ARG A 636 -28.91 1.40 -1.02
CA ARG A 636 -27.70 1.11 -0.23
C ARG A 636 -27.14 -0.28 -0.56
N SER A 637 -25.83 -0.43 -0.42
CA SER A 637 -25.14 -1.71 -0.58
C SER A 637 -24.63 -2.21 0.76
N VAL A 638 -24.83 -3.51 1.02
CA VAL A 638 -24.27 -4.22 2.18
C VAL A 638 -23.35 -5.31 1.65
N ILE A 639 -22.04 -5.17 1.90
CA ILE A 639 -21.02 -6.12 1.42
C ILE A 639 -20.23 -6.61 2.63
N LEU A 640 -20.51 -7.84 3.02
CA LEU A 640 -19.83 -8.55 4.11
C LEU A 640 -19.32 -9.90 3.58
N PRO A 641 -18.35 -10.54 4.24
CA PRO A 641 -17.97 -11.90 3.91
C PRO A 641 -19.18 -12.86 3.93
N GLY A 642 -19.52 -13.42 2.78
CA GLY A 642 -20.66 -14.31 2.64
C GLY A 642 -22.04 -13.66 2.50
N LEU A 643 -22.12 -12.30 2.43
CA LEU A 643 -23.36 -11.57 2.21
C LEU A 643 -23.11 -10.35 1.30
N SER A 644 -23.84 -10.26 0.20
CA SER A 644 -23.76 -9.11 -0.72
C SER A 644 -25.15 -8.75 -1.22
N ASP A 645 -25.68 -7.65 -0.70
CA ASP A 645 -27.02 -7.16 -1.01
C ASP A 645 -26.97 -5.75 -1.58
N THR A 646 -27.84 -5.48 -2.55
CA THR A 646 -28.20 -4.12 -3.01
C THR A 646 -29.67 -3.88 -2.69
N LEU A 647 -29.94 -2.93 -1.85
CA LEU A 647 -31.25 -2.70 -1.24
C LEU A 647 -31.82 -1.39 -1.70
N THR A 648 -33.11 -1.38 -2.06
CA THR A 648 -33.81 -0.19 -2.53
C THR A 648 -35.08 0.00 -1.73
N GLY A 649 -35.22 1.17 -1.12
CA GLY A 649 -36.43 1.66 -0.47
C GLY A 649 -37.10 2.72 -1.33
N HIS A 650 -38.41 2.60 -1.52
CA HIS A 650 -39.22 3.60 -2.18
C HIS A 650 -40.39 3.99 -1.26
N TYR A 651 -40.52 5.28 -0.96
CA TYR A 651 -41.48 5.77 0.00
C TYR A 651 -41.83 7.25 -0.22
N ASN A 652 -42.99 7.67 0.32
CA ASN A 652 -43.40 9.06 0.29
C ASN A 652 -43.12 9.76 1.63
N ALA A 653 -42.96 11.07 1.54
CA ALA A 653 -42.93 11.96 2.69
C ALA A 653 -43.67 13.25 2.39
N GLY A 654 -44.09 13.95 3.43
CA GLY A 654 -44.74 15.24 3.32
C GLY A 654 -44.12 16.26 4.24
N THR A 655 -43.72 17.43 3.72
CA THR A 655 -43.23 18.56 4.52
C THR A 655 -44.28 19.65 4.59
N ALA A 656 -44.84 19.90 5.76
CA ALA A 656 -45.69 21.05 6.03
C ALA A 656 -44.83 22.16 6.67
N GLN A 657 -45.05 23.40 6.25
CA GLN A 657 -44.42 24.55 6.89
C GLN A 657 -45.35 25.75 6.96
N VAL A 658 -45.15 26.54 8.03
CA VAL A 658 -45.71 27.87 8.20
C VAL A 658 -44.59 28.82 8.59
N PHE A 659 -44.62 30.02 8.02
CA PHE A 659 -43.52 30.97 8.23
C PHE A 659 -44.04 32.41 8.24
N GLY A 660 -43.26 33.27 8.95
CA GLY A 660 -43.48 34.71 8.97
C GLY A 660 -42.18 35.48 9.00
N GLU A 661 -42.16 36.64 8.39
CA GLU A 661 -40.98 37.50 8.36
C GLU A 661 -41.39 38.98 8.59
N LEU A 662 -40.70 39.67 9.46
CA LEU A 662 -40.75 41.11 9.65
C LEU A 662 -39.45 41.76 9.16
N GLY A 663 -39.53 42.86 8.39
CA GLY A 663 -38.42 43.63 7.92
C GLY A 663 -38.67 45.13 8.08
N TYR A 664 -37.68 45.93 8.45
CA TYR A 664 -37.79 47.37 8.60
C TYR A 664 -36.86 48.09 7.63
N GLY A 665 -37.43 48.81 6.67
CA GLY A 665 -36.69 49.50 5.61
C GLY A 665 -36.07 50.81 6.08
N ILE A 666 -34.79 51.00 5.85
CA ILE A 666 -34.04 52.22 6.17
C ILE A 666 -33.38 52.70 4.91
N ASN A 667 -33.62 53.97 4.53
CA ASN A 667 -32.94 54.61 3.40
C ASN A 667 -31.83 55.51 3.89
N ALA A 668 -30.59 55.32 3.37
CA ALA A 668 -29.40 56.11 3.70
C ALA A 668 -28.67 56.54 2.41
N GLY A 669 -29.11 57.61 1.80
CA GLY A 669 -28.58 58.08 0.53
C GLY A 669 -28.85 57.13 -0.63
N ALA A 670 -27.84 56.67 -1.30
CA ALA A 670 -27.90 55.67 -2.39
C ALA A 670 -28.06 54.24 -1.89
N ALA A 671 -27.87 53.96 -0.61
CA ALA A 671 -27.99 52.62 -0.01
C ALA A 671 -29.30 52.46 0.76
N ARG A 672 -29.88 51.26 0.65
CA ARG A 672 -31.08 50.85 1.35
C ARG A 672 -30.73 49.67 2.26
N PHE A 673 -31.23 49.64 3.49
CA PHE A 673 -31.00 48.61 4.48
C PHE A 673 -32.31 48.06 5.01
N GLU A 674 -32.40 46.75 5.27
CA GLU A 674 -33.55 46.12 5.92
C GLU A 674 -33.07 45.08 6.92
N PRO A 675 -32.92 45.43 8.22
CA PRO A 675 -32.89 44.39 9.26
C PRO A 675 -34.18 43.58 9.21
N PHE A 676 -34.05 42.28 9.39
CA PHE A 676 -35.18 41.37 9.33
C PHE A 676 -35.12 40.24 10.35
N ALA A 677 -36.28 39.74 10.75
CA ALA A 677 -36.43 38.54 11.55
C ALA A 677 -37.44 37.61 10.86
N ASN A 678 -37.02 36.36 10.62
CA ASN A 678 -37.85 35.30 10.02
C ASN A 678 -37.99 34.15 11.04
N LEU A 679 -39.22 33.63 11.15
CA LEU A 679 -39.55 32.44 11.91
C LEU A 679 -40.26 31.45 10.97
N ALA A 680 -39.84 30.16 11.01
CA ALA A 680 -40.48 29.11 10.25
C ALA A 680 -40.59 27.82 11.08
N TYR A 681 -41.78 27.27 11.16
CA TYR A 681 -42.00 25.92 11.68
C TYR A 681 -42.12 24.96 10.51
N VAL A 682 -41.39 23.85 10.57
CA VAL A 682 -41.29 22.81 9.54
C VAL A 682 -41.55 21.45 10.19
N SER A 683 -42.54 20.74 9.70
CA SER A 683 -42.90 19.38 10.12
C SER A 683 -42.77 18.44 8.93
N LEU A 684 -41.86 17.49 9.01
CA LEU A 684 -41.67 16.43 8.03
C LEU A 684 -42.29 15.13 8.54
N HIS A 685 -43.23 14.57 7.81
CA HIS A 685 -43.75 13.24 8.02
C HIS A 685 -43.26 12.30 6.95
N THR A 686 -42.64 11.17 7.34
CA THR A 686 -42.20 10.11 6.42
C THR A 686 -43.08 8.88 6.59
N ASP A 687 -43.52 8.27 5.50
CA ASP A 687 -44.31 7.05 5.52
C ASP A 687 -43.46 5.83 5.94
N ALA A 688 -44.13 4.79 6.41
CA ALA A 688 -43.51 3.49 6.64
C ALA A 688 -43.22 2.82 5.29
N PHE A 689 -42.08 2.13 5.21
CA PHE A 689 -41.67 1.40 4.01
C PHE A 689 -40.86 0.15 4.34
N THR A 690 -40.68 -0.71 3.34
CA THR A 690 -39.80 -1.87 3.41
C THR A 690 -38.90 -1.88 2.18
N GLU A 691 -37.59 -1.96 2.42
CA GLU A 691 -36.59 -2.12 1.36
C GLU A 691 -36.76 -3.47 0.66
N LYS A 692 -36.27 -3.56 -0.58
CA LYS A 692 -36.21 -4.78 -1.38
C LYS A 692 -34.78 -5.01 -1.85
N GLY A 693 -34.43 -6.27 -2.14
CA GLY A 693 -33.14 -6.58 -2.81
C GLY A 693 -32.20 -7.51 -2.04
N GLY A 694 -32.55 -7.97 -0.83
CA GLY A 694 -31.72 -8.92 -0.12
C GLY A 694 -32.13 -9.20 1.32
N ALA A 695 -31.37 -10.00 2.01
CA ALA A 695 -31.62 -10.41 3.39
C ALA A 695 -31.49 -9.24 4.38
N ALA A 696 -30.62 -8.28 4.06
CA ALA A 696 -30.38 -7.09 4.89
C ALA A 696 -31.40 -5.97 4.68
N ALA A 697 -32.54 -6.24 3.98
CA ALA A 697 -33.60 -5.29 3.80
C ALA A 697 -34.24 -4.87 5.13
N LEU A 698 -34.42 -3.56 5.28
CA LEU A 698 -34.99 -2.95 6.47
C LEU A 698 -36.44 -2.55 6.24
N THR A 699 -37.27 -2.71 7.26
CA THR A 699 -38.58 -2.08 7.36
C THR A 699 -38.43 -0.86 8.26
N SER A 700 -38.81 0.32 7.77
CA SER A 700 -38.80 1.58 8.52
C SER A 700 -40.22 1.94 8.95
N ALA A 701 -40.39 2.35 10.20
CA ALA A 701 -41.65 2.87 10.70
C ALA A 701 -41.89 4.29 10.18
N ALA A 702 -43.17 4.69 10.08
CA ALA A 702 -43.53 6.07 9.85
C ALA A 702 -43.06 6.96 11.03
N THR A 703 -42.53 8.14 10.72
CA THR A 703 -42.02 9.06 11.76
C THR A 703 -42.29 10.49 11.37
N ALA A 704 -42.49 11.37 12.40
CA ALA A 704 -42.51 12.82 12.23
C ALA A 704 -41.21 13.43 12.80
N THR A 705 -40.74 14.50 12.18
CA THR A 705 -39.59 15.30 12.64
C THR A 705 -39.93 16.77 12.54
N ASP A 706 -39.90 17.48 13.64
CA ASP A 706 -40.32 18.87 13.75
C ASP A 706 -39.13 19.79 14.08
N THR A 707 -38.99 20.84 13.27
CA THR A 707 -37.90 21.80 13.46
C THR A 707 -38.40 23.21 13.26
N THR A 708 -38.06 24.10 14.18
CA THR A 708 -38.35 25.54 14.07
C THR A 708 -37.07 26.29 13.73
N PHE A 709 -37.09 27.09 12.70
CA PHE A 709 -35.99 27.96 12.29
C PHE A 709 -36.26 29.40 12.61
N SER A 710 -35.32 30.07 13.26
CA SER A 710 -35.27 31.53 13.30
C SER A 710 -34.13 32.03 12.45
N THR A 711 -34.36 33.14 11.72
CA THR A 711 -33.26 33.80 10.97
C THR A 711 -33.30 35.28 11.25
N LEU A 712 -32.23 35.82 11.79
CA LEU A 712 -32.01 37.25 11.97
C LEU A 712 -30.95 37.73 11.01
N GLY A 713 -31.22 38.85 10.32
CA GLY A 713 -30.25 39.32 9.33
C GLY A 713 -30.45 40.75 8.89
N LEU A 714 -29.58 41.16 8.00
CA LEU A 714 -29.57 42.45 7.34
C LEU A 714 -29.54 42.25 5.83
N ARG A 715 -30.48 42.86 5.11
CA ARG A 715 -30.43 43.01 3.67
C ARG A 715 -29.91 44.39 3.32
N THR A 716 -29.16 44.47 2.25
CA THR A 716 -28.71 45.77 1.71
C THR A 716 -28.92 45.79 0.20
N SER A 717 -29.19 46.96 -0.35
CA SER A 717 -29.16 47.19 -1.79
C SER A 717 -28.67 48.59 -2.09
N THR A 718 -27.96 48.71 -3.20
CA THR A 718 -27.51 50.02 -3.73
C THR A 718 -27.53 50.00 -5.25
N THR A 719 -27.77 51.17 -5.82
CA THR A 719 -27.89 51.30 -7.27
C THR A 719 -26.77 52.18 -7.81
N PHE A 720 -26.15 51.69 -8.89
CA PHE A 720 -25.06 52.38 -9.58
C PHE A 720 -25.50 52.67 -11.04
N ASP A 721 -25.14 53.86 -11.54
CA ASP A 721 -25.20 54.17 -12.96
C ASP A 721 -23.83 53.92 -13.59
N ILE A 722 -23.79 52.97 -14.53
CA ILE A 722 -22.58 52.62 -15.25
C ILE A 722 -22.84 52.88 -16.75
N GLY A 723 -22.41 54.09 -17.24
CA GLY A 723 -22.55 54.44 -18.64
C GLY A 723 -24.00 54.54 -19.16
N GLY A 724 -24.91 54.99 -18.29
CA GLY A 724 -26.33 55.11 -18.61
C GLY A 724 -27.14 53.84 -18.39
N THR A 725 -26.52 52.82 -17.82
CA THR A 725 -27.17 51.56 -17.49
C THR A 725 -27.24 51.41 -15.97
N VAL A 726 -28.42 51.10 -15.44
CA VAL A 726 -28.63 50.90 -14.00
C VAL A 726 -28.23 49.50 -13.59
N LEU A 727 -27.28 49.41 -12.65
CA LEU A 727 -26.87 48.19 -11.97
C LEU A 727 -27.34 48.26 -10.51
N THR A 728 -28.06 47.25 -10.00
CA THR A 728 -28.43 47.14 -8.59
C THR A 728 -27.65 46.00 -7.96
N ALA A 729 -26.85 46.30 -6.98
CA ALA A 729 -26.16 45.28 -6.16
C ALA A 729 -26.99 45.04 -4.88
N ARG A 730 -27.12 43.80 -4.51
CA ARG A 730 -27.88 43.32 -3.34
C ARG A 730 -27.05 42.37 -2.52
N SER A 731 -27.21 42.42 -1.17
CA SER A 731 -26.62 41.43 -0.29
C SER A 731 -27.55 41.11 0.88
N VAL A 732 -27.37 39.93 1.42
CA VAL A 732 -27.97 39.44 2.67
C VAL A 732 -26.88 38.83 3.53
N VAL A 733 -26.85 39.20 4.79
CA VAL A 733 -26.05 38.54 5.83
C VAL A 733 -26.98 38.25 7.00
N GLY A 734 -27.02 37.02 7.44
CA GLY A 734 -27.89 36.61 8.51
C GLY A 734 -27.35 35.43 9.30
N TRP A 735 -27.96 35.17 10.44
CA TRP A 735 -27.75 34.03 11.28
C TRP A 735 -29.04 33.25 11.41
N ARG A 736 -28.99 31.95 11.06
CA ARG A 736 -30.09 31.01 11.21
C ARG A 736 -29.83 30.10 12.40
N HIS A 737 -30.85 29.91 13.23
CA HIS A 737 -30.82 28.94 14.32
C HIS A 737 -31.98 27.94 14.20
N ALA A 738 -31.66 26.63 14.41
CA ALA A 738 -32.64 25.55 14.40
C ALA A 738 -32.94 25.11 15.85
N PHE A 739 -34.24 25.16 16.21
CA PHE A 739 -34.78 24.68 17.48
C PHE A 739 -35.52 23.35 17.25
N GLY A 740 -35.61 22.51 18.30
CA GLY A 740 -36.32 21.24 18.25
C GLY A 740 -35.41 20.10 17.80
N ASP A 741 -35.95 19.21 16.96
CA ASP A 741 -35.26 17.98 16.53
C ASP A 741 -34.19 18.28 15.48
N ALA A 742 -32.97 18.51 15.99
CA ALA A 742 -31.84 18.76 15.10
C ALA A 742 -31.26 17.47 14.53
N THR A 743 -31.44 16.32 15.17
CA THR A 743 -31.01 15.01 14.67
C THR A 743 -32.22 14.18 14.30
N PRO A 744 -32.50 13.95 13.01
CA PRO A 744 -33.59 13.08 12.61
C PRO A 744 -33.32 11.62 12.94
N PHE A 745 -34.31 10.91 13.44
CA PHE A 745 -34.25 9.49 13.75
C PHE A 745 -35.15 8.67 12.84
N SER A 746 -34.75 7.42 12.58
CA SER A 746 -35.58 6.40 11.93
C SER A 746 -35.54 5.12 12.75
N THR A 747 -36.71 4.58 13.10
CA THR A 747 -36.83 3.26 13.73
C THR A 747 -37.00 2.23 12.64
N MET A 748 -36.12 1.25 12.63
CA MET A 748 -36.00 0.24 11.59
C MET A 748 -35.88 -1.15 12.20
N ARG A 749 -36.16 -2.17 11.40
CA ARG A 749 -35.95 -3.59 11.76
C ARG A 749 -35.62 -4.42 10.54
N PHE A 750 -34.85 -5.49 10.72
CA PHE A 750 -34.73 -6.56 9.75
C PHE A 750 -36.00 -7.42 9.74
N ALA A 751 -36.18 -8.20 8.66
CA ALA A 751 -37.44 -8.93 8.42
C ALA A 751 -37.94 -9.80 9.62
N SER A 752 -37.01 -10.37 10.41
CA SER A 752 -37.35 -11.21 11.59
C SER A 752 -36.75 -10.68 12.88
N GLY A 753 -36.19 -9.45 12.88
CA GLY A 753 -35.47 -8.86 13.98
C GLY A 753 -36.31 -7.91 14.83
N GLY A 754 -35.72 -7.51 15.96
CA GLY A 754 -36.25 -6.44 16.81
C GLY A 754 -36.03 -5.05 16.20
N ASP A 755 -36.78 -4.07 16.71
CA ASP A 755 -36.64 -2.67 16.30
C ASP A 755 -35.34 -2.07 16.85
N PHE A 756 -34.72 -1.22 16.04
CA PHE A 756 -33.58 -0.41 16.42
C PHE A 756 -33.70 0.99 15.81
N THR A 757 -33.13 2.00 16.49
CA THR A 757 -33.26 3.39 16.07
C THR A 757 -31.93 3.95 15.63
N ILE A 758 -31.90 4.57 14.45
CA ILE A 758 -30.72 5.15 13.80
C ILE A 758 -30.89 6.66 13.71
N GLY A 759 -29.85 7.40 14.14
CA GLY A 759 -29.75 8.83 13.91
C GLY A 759 -29.16 9.14 12.54
N GLY A 760 -29.77 10.07 11.84
CA GLY A 760 -29.24 10.66 10.61
C GLY A 760 -28.24 11.79 10.89
N VAL A 761 -27.67 12.36 9.83
CA VAL A 761 -26.82 13.54 9.92
C VAL A 761 -27.61 14.71 10.52
N PRO A 762 -27.10 15.37 11.57
CA PRO A 762 -27.83 16.45 12.21
C PRO A 762 -28.03 17.67 11.31
N ILE A 763 -29.17 18.31 11.42
CA ILE A 763 -29.43 19.66 10.90
C ILE A 763 -28.50 20.63 11.66
N ALA A 764 -27.85 21.54 10.91
CA ALA A 764 -27.00 22.54 11.55
C ALA A 764 -27.78 23.46 12.47
N ARG A 765 -27.52 23.39 13.78
CA ARG A 765 -28.19 24.24 14.77
C ARG A 765 -27.92 25.72 14.54
N ASN A 766 -26.73 26.07 14.04
CA ASN A 766 -26.36 27.45 13.72
C ASN A 766 -25.72 27.50 12.35
N ALA A 767 -26.18 28.41 11.50
CA ALA A 767 -25.63 28.67 10.19
C ALA A 767 -25.64 30.16 9.85
N SER A 768 -24.57 30.65 9.27
CA SER A 768 -24.54 31.94 8.61
C SER A 768 -25.25 31.82 7.26
N VAL A 769 -26.14 32.78 6.96
CA VAL A 769 -26.80 32.90 5.67
C VAL A 769 -26.21 34.08 4.94
N VAL A 770 -25.70 33.84 3.74
CA VAL A 770 -25.08 34.90 2.92
C VAL A 770 -25.70 34.85 1.52
N GLU A 771 -26.10 35.99 1.01
CA GLU A 771 -26.50 36.12 -0.40
C GLU A 771 -25.85 37.36 -1.01
N ALA A 772 -25.47 37.28 -2.29
CA ALA A 772 -25.03 38.39 -3.11
C ALA A 772 -25.72 38.31 -4.47
N GLY A 773 -26.32 39.41 -4.91
CA GLY A 773 -27.06 39.46 -6.18
C GLY A 773 -26.74 40.74 -6.94
N ILE A 774 -26.88 40.65 -8.26
CA ILE A 774 -26.70 41.75 -9.19
C ILE A 774 -27.90 41.70 -10.15
N ASP A 775 -28.55 42.86 -10.31
CA ASP A 775 -29.55 43.09 -11.35
C ASP A 775 -28.96 44.05 -12.38
N TYR A 776 -28.84 43.63 -13.61
CA TYR A 776 -28.29 44.41 -14.71
C TYR A 776 -29.35 44.65 -15.77
N ALA A 777 -29.66 45.94 -15.98
CA ALA A 777 -30.58 46.33 -17.02
C ALA A 777 -29.90 46.29 -18.39
N LEU A 778 -30.06 45.19 -19.11
CA LEU A 778 -29.49 44.99 -20.45
C LEU A 778 -30.09 45.98 -21.48
N SER A 779 -31.31 46.43 -21.26
CA SER A 779 -32.00 47.47 -22.03
C SER A 779 -33.15 48.01 -21.17
N PRO A 780 -33.81 49.10 -21.57
CA PRO A 780 -35.02 49.58 -20.89
C PRO A 780 -36.11 48.53 -20.79
N LYS A 781 -36.05 47.49 -21.59
CA LYS A 781 -37.00 46.38 -21.66
C LYS A 781 -36.49 45.04 -21.15
N ALA A 782 -35.19 44.89 -20.84
CA ALA A 782 -34.62 43.60 -20.45
C ALA A 782 -33.68 43.72 -19.22
N THR A 783 -33.90 42.89 -18.21
CA THR A 783 -33.10 42.82 -16.99
C THR A 783 -32.66 41.38 -16.76
N LEU A 784 -31.39 41.22 -16.49
CA LEU A 784 -30.77 39.96 -16.02
C LEU A 784 -30.47 40.07 -14.53
N SER A 785 -31.03 39.18 -13.74
CA SER A 785 -30.73 39.07 -12.29
C SER A 785 -30.01 37.77 -12.01
N VAL A 786 -28.86 37.85 -11.32
CA VAL A 786 -28.09 36.70 -10.87
C VAL A 786 -27.90 36.85 -9.37
N THR A 787 -28.17 35.76 -8.64
CA THR A 787 -27.96 35.74 -7.19
C THR A 787 -27.19 34.46 -6.81
N TYR A 788 -26.11 34.61 -6.11
CA TYR A 788 -25.43 33.55 -5.39
C TYR A 788 -25.84 33.60 -3.93
N GLY A 789 -26.09 32.44 -3.33
CA GLY A 789 -26.42 32.31 -1.92
C GLY A 789 -25.67 31.15 -1.28
N GLY A 790 -25.55 31.16 0.04
CA GLY A 790 -24.95 30.06 0.79
C GLY A 790 -25.38 30.05 2.24
N GLN A 791 -25.27 28.84 2.82
CA GLN A 791 -25.41 28.62 4.24
C GLN A 791 -24.15 27.92 4.74
N PHE A 792 -23.49 28.52 5.71
CA PHE A 792 -22.21 28.05 6.25
C PHE A 792 -22.30 28.00 7.78
N GLY A 793 -21.96 26.86 8.33
CA GLY A 793 -21.99 26.65 9.78
C GLY A 793 -21.11 25.50 10.23
N SER A 794 -21.11 25.23 11.53
CA SER A 794 -20.42 24.04 12.04
C SER A 794 -21.03 22.78 11.39
N GLY A 795 -20.24 22.18 10.48
CA GLY A 795 -20.61 20.95 9.80
C GLY A 795 -21.45 21.13 8.54
N VAL A 796 -21.92 22.33 8.16
CA VAL A 796 -22.69 22.55 6.92
C VAL A 796 -21.99 23.53 5.99
N SER A 797 -21.94 23.18 4.72
CA SER A 797 -21.52 24.06 3.62
C SER A 797 -22.47 23.83 2.44
N ASP A 798 -23.27 24.83 2.15
CA ASP A 798 -24.32 24.77 1.15
C ASP A 798 -24.28 26.03 0.29
N GLN A 799 -24.31 25.87 -1.02
CA GLN A 799 -24.22 26.95 -2.00
C GLN A 799 -25.43 26.86 -2.94
N SER A 800 -25.93 28.00 -3.36
CA SER A 800 -27.06 28.09 -4.26
C SER A 800 -26.87 29.17 -5.33
N GLY A 801 -27.42 28.93 -6.51
CA GLY A 801 -27.51 29.88 -7.60
C GLY A 801 -28.94 30.11 -8.00
N ARG A 802 -29.29 31.37 -8.34
CA ARG A 802 -30.56 31.75 -8.93
C ARG A 802 -30.31 32.71 -10.10
N SER A 803 -31.04 32.53 -11.19
CA SER A 803 -31.01 33.46 -12.30
C SER A 803 -32.43 33.75 -12.81
N ASN A 804 -32.71 35.00 -13.07
CA ASN A 804 -33.95 35.45 -13.67
C ASN A 804 -33.63 36.32 -14.87
N PHE A 805 -34.19 36.00 -15.99
CA PHE A 805 -34.11 36.83 -17.21
C PHE A 805 -35.50 37.35 -17.54
N ASN A 806 -35.68 38.66 -17.52
CA ASN A 806 -36.96 39.32 -17.72
C ASN A 806 -36.89 40.22 -18.95
N VAL A 807 -37.86 40.08 -19.83
CA VAL A 807 -38.01 40.91 -21.03
C VAL A 807 -39.43 41.53 -21.05
N LYS A 808 -39.48 42.86 -21.20
CA LYS A 808 -40.73 43.60 -21.43
C LYS A 808 -41.01 43.64 -22.94
N PHE A 809 -42.10 43.13 -23.40
CA PHE A 809 -42.49 43.17 -24.79
C PHE A 809 -43.35 44.42 -25.07
#